data_3f337dc177cca058e4ab33a303ee0b8c
#
_entry.id   3f337dc177cca058e4ab33a303ee0b8c
#
_cell.length_a   1.000
_cell.length_b   1.000
_cell.length_c   1.000
_cell.angle_alpha   90.00
_cell.angle_beta   90.00
_cell.angle_gamma   90.00
#
_symmetry.space_group_name_H-M   'P 1'
#
loop_
_entity.id
_entity.type
_entity.pdbx_description
1 polymer ?
#
loop_
_entity_poly.entity_id
_entity_poly.type
_entity_poly.pdbx_seq_one_letter_code
_entity_poly.pdbx_strand_id
1 'polypeptide(L)'
;MNEHVTILKNPDFRESENYATLRKKGIDLIEKLGSAYWTDYNIHDPGITLLELLCFAQTEVGFKLGFSIEDLLAYRTDQEVKWDDQCFYTAREILTINPFTNNDWRKVVIDRPGIANAWMQCTPCPCHPGFYGDCKDSVLTYGETEHPIHIRGFWDALLELEVDSQYGDLNGGKIFHQFSFDGGKQRATAEIRFSPWHIAQLDTALMNVIKTGDIKTVTIVPTNYNLDVADAVFYKALRDPLRVDVTYTVDTNPGSEVVSLVELPVKIWFKTGEGRNTIQKSDIATIFQDTTVTGPFSQYLYQLQKANEAVEAATAVLQAHRNLAEDYCNITTVPVVDVGLCADIEMSADADIEAVLGEAYYLITEYLNPVVKFYTLSELLSDGKYTEEIFQGPKLDHGFVLDEELDNSDLRTTIYTSDIINILMDVEGIVAVKNIALTRYDDAGNLVESQPWELHIEPGHQPRLYIHASKVLVFKNDLPFLPYQDELHDTLQLWKGIRQQNKVEQTDNDLEVPKGDYIDHNGHYPMQYHLPETYGVGPHGLKEPSSLERKAHAKQLKAYLLLFEHLLSVFLKQLERFKDILSINPTISKSYFAGLFAEEELKGVSELYVAIDENAFHDLLENRNEFLDRRNGFLDHLLARFSESFSDYALMLYQAYGSEEKAEEELIFDKINFLEKFPVISSNRAKAFNYKDETMVCHPENTAGLSERIRVVLGLNGAHSFVRYEVTKNVSGKWDGNWTLEDELGKPLLHGIGFGDVSQEYDLRNQLKDAVGLALEQLALKTHLSVVADGPEFAVQLENTDGDLIATAPELFPLEADADNHKDSIESFIDNIVLSEKVYVVEHILLRPRNAPSITIPEGDPFLPICIDKDCVLCGEEDPYSFRITVVLNGEQGVANGGIAFRRFAEKTIRLETPAHLGVKICWVSEEQLQEFETDYCDWLSELAKVEPDKIDLHDKLVKLIETFKNLKSVYPQATLHDCEDGDDENRVRLNSTII
;
A
#
# COMPACT_ATOMS: atom_id res chain seq x y z
N MET A 1 -30.24 14.92 -18.50
CA MET A 1 -30.96 16.11 -19.06
C MET A 1 -30.66 16.12 -20.55
N ASN A 2 -31.65 16.14 -21.43
CA ASN A 2 -31.40 16.30 -22.86
C ASN A 2 -30.80 17.69 -23.07
N GLU A 3 -29.52 17.76 -23.28
CA GLU A 3 -28.86 18.97 -23.73
C GLU A 3 -29.40 19.30 -25.12
N HIS A 4 -30.05 20.46 -25.23
CA HIS A 4 -30.48 20.97 -26.51
C HIS A 4 -29.24 21.36 -27.33
N VAL A 5 -28.97 20.63 -28.39
CA VAL A 5 -27.92 20.95 -29.34
C VAL A 5 -28.23 22.32 -29.94
N THR A 6 -27.42 23.34 -29.60
CA THR A 6 -27.54 24.70 -30.14
C THR A 6 -26.43 24.94 -31.16
N ILE A 7 -26.79 25.33 -32.35
CA ILE A 7 -25.83 25.72 -33.40
C ILE A 7 -25.62 27.21 -33.29
N LEU A 8 -24.39 27.61 -33.01
CA LEU A 8 -24.01 29.04 -32.95
C LEU A 8 -24.01 29.61 -34.38
N LYS A 9 -24.51 30.82 -34.52
CA LYS A 9 -24.54 31.53 -35.83
C LYS A 9 -23.14 31.92 -36.31
N ASN A 10 -22.26 32.26 -35.39
CA ASN A 10 -20.87 32.59 -35.61
C ASN A 10 -20.01 31.78 -34.62
N PRO A 11 -19.70 30.52 -34.89
CA PRO A 11 -18.82 29.73 -34.04
C PRO A 11 -17.40 30.22 -34.18
N ASP A 12 -16.64 30.15 -33.08
CA ASP A 12 -15.21 30.41 -33.07
C ASP A 12 -14.49 29.10 -33.42
N PHE A 13 -14.08 28.99 -34.69
CA PHE A 13 -13.38 27.78 -35.18
C PHE A 13 -11.88 27.82 -34.86
N ARG A 14 -11.33 26.71 -34.52
CA ARG A 14 -9.87 26.54 -34.51
C ARG A 14 -9.33 26.74 -35.92
N GLU A 15 -8.06 27.14 -36.04
CA GLU A 15 -7.46 27.37 -37.37
C GLU A 15 -7.55 26.13 -38.30
N SER A 16 -7.44 24.93 -37.73
CA SER A 16 -7.54 23.64 -38.44
C SER A 16 -8.94 23.31 -38.93
N GLU A 17 -9.98 23.90 -38.35
CA GLU A 17 -11.39 23.72 -38.67
C GLU A 17 -11.91 24.84 -39.57
N ASN A 18 -11.14 25.91 -39.70
CA ASN A 18 -11.54 27.09 -40.45
C ASN A 18 -11.12 26.97 -41.90
N TYR A 19 -12.08 26.56 -42.75
CA TYR A 19 -11.88 26.44 -44.21
C TYR A 19 -11.29 27.67 -44.85
N ALA A 20 -11.77 28.87 -44.52
CA ALA A 20 -11.27 30.12 -45.13
C ALA A 20 -9.80 30.39 -44.79
N THR A 21 -9.40 30.07 -43.57
CA THR A 21 -8.00 30.21 -43.11
C THR A 21 -7.12 29.18 -43.81
N LEU A 22 -7.55 27.90 -43.89
CA LEU A 22 -6.85 26.83 -44.58
C LEU A 22 -6.65 27.17 -46.06
N ARG A 23 -7.72 27.62 -46.74
CA ARG A 23 -7.65 28.02 -48.14
C ARG A 23 -6.68 29.18 -48.39
N LYS A 24 -6.69 30.18 -47.51
CA LYS A 24 -5.74 31.30 -47.61
C LYS A 24 -4.29 30.82 -47.45
N LYS A 25 -4.01 30.02 -46.42
CA LYS A 25 -2.70 29.41 -46.21
C LYS A 25 -2.26 28.56 -47.41
N GLY A 26 -3.15 27.79 -48.00
CA GLY A 26 -2.90 26.98 -49.19
C GLY A 26 -2.52 27.87 -50.39
N ILE A 27 -3.23 28.94 -50.67
CA ILE A 27 -2.90 29.90 -51.76
C ILE A 27 -1.53 30.56 -51.49
N ASP A 28 -1.29 31.02 -50.25
CA ASP A 28 -0.02 31.63 -49.86
C ASP A 28 1.19 30.69 -50.09
N LEU A 29 0.97 29.37 -49.83
CA LEU A 29 1.99 28.33 -50.10
C LEU A 29 2.21 28.09 -51.61
N ILE A 30 1.12 27.99 -52.38
CA ILE A 30 1.20 27.87 -53.84
C ILE A 30 1.95 29.06 -54.46
N GLU A 31 1.63 30.26 -53.96
CA GLU A 31 2.29 31.50 -54.44
C GLU A 31 3.79 31.47 -54.12
N LYS A 32 4.19 31.03 -52.93
CA LYS A 32 5.58 30.91 -52.56
C LYS A 32 6.37 29.84 -53.33
N LEU A 33 5.74 28.67 -53.56
CA LEU A 33 6.44 27.51 -54.11
C LEU A 33 6.26 27.35 -55.63
N GLY A 34 5.14 27.79 -56.18
CA GLY A 34 4.71 27.48 -57.54
C GLY A 34 4.38 28.68 -58.39
N SER A 35 4.60 29.94 -57.98
CA SER A 35 4.20 31.14 -58.74
C SER A 35 4.84 31.26 -60.12
N ALA A 36 5.95 30.58 -60.38
CA ALA A 36 6.58 30.52 -61.72
C ALA A 36 5.76 29.71 -62.76
N TYR A 37 4.93 28.75 -62.24
CA TYR A 37 4.19 27.83 -63.10
C TYR A 37 2.69 27.91 -62.93
N TRP A 38 2.19 28.42 -61.82
CA TRP A 38 0.77 28.50 -61.43
C TRP A 38 0.42 29.93 -61.02
N THR A 39 -0.26 30.61 -61.89
CA THR A 39 -0.54 32.05 -61.77
C THR A 39 -2.01 32.41 -61.65
N ASP A 40 -2.92 31.46 -61.86
CA ASP A 40 -4.37 31.64 -61.71
C ASP A 40 -4.90 31.03 -60.42
N TYR A 41 -5.36 31.85 -59.53
CA TYR A 41 -5.91 31.46 -58.21
C TYR A 41 -7.45 31.61 -58.13
N ASN A 42 -8.10 31.73 -59.32
CA ASN A 42 -9.54 31.83 -59.35
C ASN A 42 -10.27 30.49 -59.21
N ILE A 43 -11.53 30.52 -58.82
CA ILE A 43 -12.37 29.37 -58.57
C ILE A 43 -12.59 28.42 -59.79
N HIS A 44 -12.35 28.88 -60.94
CA HIS A 44 -12.48 28.10 -62.19
C HIS A 44 -11.19 27.32 -62.54
N ASP A 45 -10.10 27.57 -61.82
CA ASP A 45 -8.89 26.79 -61.98
C ASP A 45 -9.06 25.40 -61.39
N PRO A 46 -8.76 24.30 -62.09
CA PRO A 46 -8.90 22.95 -61.58
C PRO A 46 -8.02 22.67 -60.38
N GLY A 47 -6.86 23.26 -60.29
CA GLY A 47 -5.94 23.11 -59.13
C GLY A 47 -6.51 23.80 -57.90
N ILE A 48 -7.12 24.97 -58.04
CA ILE A 48 -7.80 25.63 -56.92
C ILE A 48 -9.03 24.82 -56.47
N THR A 49 -9.77 24.22 -57.38
CA THR A 49 -10.85 23.28 -57.02
C THR A 49 -10.33 22.13 -56.17
N LEU A 50 -9.19 21.53 -56.50
CA LEU A 50 -8.57 20.46 -55.70
C LEU A 50 -8.05 21.01 -54.35
N LEU A 51 -7.46 22.21 -54.32
CA LEU A 51 -7.05 22.84 -53.06
C LEU A 51 -8.24 23.07 -52.14
N GLU A 52 -9.35 23.57 -52.66
CA GLU A 52 -10.60 23.80 -51.88
C GLU A 52 -11.16 22.50 -51.37
N LEU A 53 -11.13 21.43 -52.16
CA LEU A 53 -11.53 20.08 -51.72
C LEU A 53 -10.64 19.55 -50.61
N LEU A 54 -9.32 19.68 -50.74
CA LEU A 54 -8.36 19.29 -49.69
C LEU A 54 -8.58 20.10 -48.40
N CYS A 55 -8.75 21.41 -48.51
CA CYS A 55 -9.04 22.28 -47.34
C CYS A 55 -10.32 21.83 -46.64
N PHE A 56 -11.36 21.47 -47.38
CA PHE A 56 -12.61 20.98 -46.82
C PHE A 56 -12.41 19.64 -46.13
N ALA A 57 -11.74 18.66 -46.77
CA ALA A 57 -11.44 17.36 -46.17
C ALA A 57 -10.56 17.50 -44.91
N GLN A 58 -9.64 18.48 -44.92
CA GLN A 58 -8.77 18.75 -43.76
C GLN A 58 -9.56 19.30 -42.55
N THR A 59 -10.69 20.01 -42.77
CA THR A 59 -11.54 20.46 -41.64
C THR A 59 -12.14 19.32 -40.88
N GLU A 60 -12.43 18.16 -41.51
CA GLU A 60 -12.91 16.96 -40.84
C GLU A 60 -11.84 16.38 -39.90
N VAL A 61 -10.60 16.30 -40.35
CA VAL A 61 -9.48 15.87 -39.52
C VAL A 61 -9.28 16.83 -38.34
N GLY A 62 -9.33 18.15 -38.62
CA GLY A 62 -9.26 19.17 -37.59
C GLY A 62 -10.35 19.04 -36.52
N PHE A 63 -11.59 18.77 -36.95
CA PHE A 63 -12.70 18.52 -36.03
C PHE A 63 -12.49 17.29 -35.15
N LYS A 64 -12.09 16.16 -35.74
CA LYS A 64 -11.83 14.92 -34.99
C LYS A 64 -10.64 15.04 -34.02
N LEU A 65 -9.62 15.82 -34.31
CA LEU A 65 -8.54 16.17 -33.41
C LEU A 65 -8.97 17.03 -32.23
N GLY A 66 -10.15 17.60 -32.31
CA GLY A 66 -10.75 18.44 -31.26
C GLY A 66 -11.49 17.70 -30.17
N PHE A 67 -11.67 16.38 -30.27
CA PHE A 67 -12.32 15.60 -29.24
C PHE A 67 -11.51 15.54 -27.95
N SER A 68 -12.18 15.27 -26.86
CA SER A 68 -11.55 15.13 -25.55
C SER A 68 -10.59 13.92 -25.55
N ILE A 69 -9.63 13.92 -24.63
CA ILE A 69 -8.68 12.79 -24.56
C ILE A 69 -9.38 11.52 -24.09
N GLU A 70 -10.39 11.65 -23.27
CA GLU A 70 -11.22 10.57 -22.78
C GLU A 70 -11.97 9.89 -23.95
N ASP A 71 -12.52 10.66 -24.89
CA ASP A 71 -13.17 10.14 -26.08
C ASP A 71 -12.20 9.43 -27.03
N LEU A 72 -10.99 9.99 -27.17
CA LEU A 72 -9.92 9.40 -27.99
C LEU A 72 -9.40 8.07 -27.42
N LEU A 73 -9.44 7.91 -26.10
CA LEU A 73 -8.99 6.70 -25.40
C LEU A 73 -10.09 5.67 -25.20
N ALA A 74 -11.37 6.03 -25.42
CA ALA A 74 -12.47 5.10 -25.22
C ALA A 74 -12.46 3.92 -26.19
N TYR A 75 -12.84 2.73 -25.70
CA TYR A 75 -12.94 1.51 -26.49
C TYR A 75 -14.38 1.25 -26.95
N ARG A 76 -14.50 0.62 -28.12
CA ARG A 76 -15.79 0.37 -28.79
C ARG A 76 -16.70 -0.56 -28.01
N THR A 77 -16.14 -1.52 -27.31
CA THR A 77 -16.88 -2.58 -26.63
C THR A 77 -17.68 -2.06 -25.45
N ASP A 78 -17.07 -1.20 -24.61
CA ASP A 78 -17.61 -0.80 -23.31
C ASP A 78 -17.90 0.70 -23.24
N GLN A 79 -17.50 1.47 -24.23
CA GLN A 79 -17.52 2.95 -24.22
C GLN A 79 -16.76 3.54 -23.03
N GLU A 80 -15.80 2.81 -22.48
CA GLU A 80 -14.99 3.21 -21.34
C GLU A 80 -13.51 3.25 -21.70
N VAL A 81 -12.76 4.08 -20.99
CA VAL A 81 -11.30 4.11 -21.07
C VAL A 81 -10.74 3.00 -20.17
N LYS A 82 -9.80 2.22 -20.68
CA LYS A 82 -9.09 1.19 -19.93
C LYS A 82 -7.81 1.82 -19.34
N TRP A 83 -7.95 2.44 -18.19
CA TRP A 83 -6.87 3.21 -17.57
C TRP A 83 -5.64 2.37 -17.22
N ASP A 84 -5.84 1.13 -16.81
CA ASP A 84 -4.75 0.20 -16.49
C ASP A 84 -3.84 -0.06 -17.70
N ASP A 85 -4.43 -0.23 -18.89
CA ASP A 85 -3.69 -0.42 -20.13
C ASP A 85 -3.01 0.85 -20.63
N GLN A 86 -3.43 2.03 -20.16
CA GLN A 86 -2.94 3.33 -20.59
C GLN A 86 -1.91 3.95 -19.64
N CYS A 87 -1.60 3.27 -18.53
CA CYS A 87 -0.71 3.81 -17.49
C CYS A 87 -1.18 5.16 -16.92
N PHE A 88 -2.49 5.34 -16.78
CA PHE A 88 -3.12 6.47 -16.11
C PHE A 88 -3.69 5.98 -14.78
N TYR A 89 -3.06 6.36 -13.70
CA TYR A 89 -3.42 5.92 -12.36
C TYR A 89 -4.33 6.93 -11.68
N THR A 90 -5.20 6.43 -10.80
CA THR A 90 -6.06 7.29 -9.98
C THR A 90 -5.24 8.05 -8.93
N ALA A 91 -5.84 9.08 -8.33
CA ALA A 91 -5.18 9.85 -7.28
C ALA A 91 -4.82 8.95 -6.09
N ARG A 92 -5.70 8.02 -5.73
CA ARG A 92 -5.47 7.07 -4.65
C ARG A 92 -4.33 6.10 -4.94
N GLU A 93 -4.11 5.72 -6.19
CA GLU A 93 -3.03 4.81 -6.58
C GLU A 93 -1.67 5.47 -6.59
N ILE A 94 -1.59 6.71 -7.10
CA ILE A 94 -0.30 7.34 -7.40
C ILE A 94 0.20 8.29 -6.30
N LEU A 95 -0.70 8.89 -5.51
CA LEU A 95 -0.34 9.87 -4.47
C LEU A 95 -0.17 9.24 -3.09
N THR A 96 -0.81 8.08 -2.84
CA THR A 96 -0.67 7.41 -1.55
C THR A 96 0.65 6.66 -1.44
N ILE A 97 1.20 6.60 -0.22
CA ILE A 97 2.47 5.95 0.09
C ILE A 97 2.33 5.00 1.28
N ASN A 98 3.29 4.07 1.42
CA ASN A 98 3.44 3.33 2.68
C ASN A 98 3.75 4.32 3.81
N PRO A 99 3.26 4.12 5.06
CA PRO A 99 3.49 5.03 6.16
C PRO A 99 4.97 5.38 6.33
N PHE A 100 5.27 6.66 6.44
CA PHE A 100 6.64 7.15 6.57
C PHE A 100 6.82 8.13 7.74
N THR A 101 5.85 9.02 7.97
CA THR A 101 5.85 9.96 9.09
C THR A 101 5.15 9.38 10.32
N ASN A 102 5.34 9.98 11.48
CA ASN A 102 4.60 9.60 12.69
C ASN A 102 3.09 9.69 12.48
N ASN A 103 2.62 10.73 11.78
CA ASN A 103 1.21 10.91 11.49
C ASN A 103 0.68 9.85 10.53
N ASP A 104 1.47 9.42 9.55
CA ASP A 104 1.09 8.32 8.67
C ASP A 104 0.89 7.00 9.44
N TRP A 105 1.80 6.68 10.36
CA TRP A 105 1.67 5.52 11.24
C TRP A 105 0.43 5.61 12.12
N ARG A 106 0.17 6.79 12.68
CA ARG A 106 -1.05 7.04 13.47
C ARG A 106 -2.30 6.80 12.63
N LYS A 107 -2.37 7.35 11.40
CA LYS A 107 -3.50 7.16 10.46
C LYS A 107 -3.82 5.69 10.23
N VAL A 108 -2.81 4.89 9.90
CA VAL A 108 -2.99 3.45 9.60
C VAL A 108 -3.47 2.66 10.82
N VAL A 109 -2.97 2.99 11.99
CA VAL A 109 -3.36 2.33 13.25
C VAL A 109 -4.76 2.76 13.68
N ILE A 110 -5.07 4.05 13.61
CA ILE A 110 -6.40 4.59 13.97
C ILE A 110 -7.49 4.06 13.05
N ASP A 111 -7.16 3.76 11.79
CA ASP A 111 -8.09 3.19 10.82
C ASP A 111 -8.55 1.76 11.19
N ARG A 112 -7.90 1.10 12.16
CA ARG A 112 -8.31 -0.24 12.61
C ARG A 112 -9.45 -0.17 13.61
N PRO A 113 -10.38 -1.16 13.59
CA PRO A 113 -11.47 -1.23 14.56
C PRO A 113 -10.95 -1.30 15.99
N GLY A 114 -11.63 -0.66 16.91
CA GLY A 114 -11.31 -0.67 18.35
C GLY A 114 -10.24 0.31 18.79
N ILE A 115 -9.65 1.09 17.88
CA ILE A 115 -8.58 2.06 18.19
C ILE A 115 -9.06 3.49 17.92
N ALA A 116 -9.06 4.32 18.95
CA ALA A 116 -9.48 5.71 18.89
C ALA A 116 -8.33 6.66 18.49
N ASN A 117 -7.12 6.42 19.01
CA ASN A 117 -5.94 7.20 18.70
C ASN A 117 -4.67 6.36 18.91
N ALA A 118 -3.55 6.83 18.37
CA ALA A 118 -2.25 6.20 18.55
C ALA A 118 -1.14 7.24 18.59
N TRP A 119 -0.05 6.95 19.32
CA TRP A 119 1.15 7.79 19.39
C TRP A 119 2.39 6.92 19.22
N MET A 120 3.25 7.31 18.28
CA MET A 120 4.50 6.63 18.00
C MET A 120 5.65 7.33 18.68
N GLN A 121 6.45 6.56 19.40
CA GLN A 121 7.61 7.09 20.14
C GLN A 121 8.86 6.31 19.76
N CYS A 122 9.91 7.02 19.35
CA CYS A 122 11.22 6.42 19.15
C CYS A 122 11.92 6.33 20.50
N THR A 123 12.09 5.14 21.02
CA THR A 123 12.75 4.93 22.32
C THR A 123 13.95 4.02 22.18
N PRO A 124 15.05 4.25 22.93
CA PRO A 124 16.09 3.25 23.10
C PRO A 124 15.44 2.05 23.80
N CYS A 125 15.29 0.95 23.07
CA CYS A 125 14.45 -0.15 23.49
C CYS A 125 15.04 -0.91 24.68
N PRO A 126 14.35 -1.00 25.83
CA PRO A 126 14.71 -1.89 26.92
C PRO A 126 14.35 -3.34 26.65
N CYS A 127 13.71 -3.65 25.51
CA CYS A 127 13.20 -4.99 25.19
C CYS A 127 14.28 -6.00 24.77
N HIS A 128 15.54 -5.55 24.60
CA HIS A 128 16.66 -6.41 24.28
C HIS A 128 17.58 -6.63 25.47
N PRO A 129 18.18 -7.81 25.57
CA PRO A 129 19.32 -7.98 26.45
C PRO A 129 20.39 -6.95 26.07
N GLY A 130 21.04 -6.34 27.06
CA GLY A 130 22.13 -5.40 26.81
C GLY A 130 23.27 -6.11 26.06
N PHE A 131 23.76 -5.46 25.00
CA PHE A 131 24.92 -5.90 24.26
C PHE A 131 26.08 -4.95 24.55
N TYR A 132 27.27 -5.51 24.59
CA TYR A 132 28.48 -4.77 24.90
C TYR A 132 29.59 -5.16 23.90
N GLY A 133 30.44 -4.20 23.58
CA GLY A 133 31.63 -4.45 22.77
C GLY A 133 32.78 -4.94 23.66
N ASP A 134 33.40 -6.06 23.33
CA ASP A 134 34.68 -6.45 23.88
C ASP A 134 35.81 -6.05 22.92
N CYS A 135 36.50 -4.98 23.28
CA CYS A 135 37.53 -4.41 22.43
C CYS A 135 38.78 -5.24 22.37
N LYS A 136 39.04 -6.15 23.31
CA LYS A 136 40.22 -7.03 23.28
C LYS A 136 40.09 -8.10 22.23
N ASP A 137 38.91 -8.71 22.21
CA ASP A 137 38.62 -9.85 21.33
C ASP A 137 37.90 -9.42 20.05
N SER A 138 37.56 -8.11 19.91
CA SER A 138 36.84 -7.52 18.75
C SER A 138 35.52 -8.23 18.47
N VAL A 139 34.74 -8.54 19.51
CA VAL A 139 33.47 -9.25 19.43
C VAL A 139 32.40 -8.54 20.26
N LEU A 140 31.15 -8.84 19.96
CA LEU A 140 30.01 -8.47 20.80
C LEU A 140 29.79 -9.54 21.86
N THR A 141 29.32 -9.13 23.03
CA THR A 141 29.07 -10.00 24.17
C THR A 141 27.87 -9.56 24.99
N TYR A 142 27.27 -10.48 25.75
CA TYR A 142 26.29 -10.16 26.79
C TYR A 142 26.97 -9.72 28.11
N GLY A 143 28.26 -9.97 28.28
CA GLY A 143 29.01 -9.55 29.44
C GLY A 143 29.15 -8.03 29.51
N GLU A 144 28.81 -7.44 30.66
CA GLU A 144 28.92 -5.97 30.83
C GLU A 144 30.38 -5.51 30.65
N THR A 145 30.57 -4.57 29.75
CA THR A 145 31.83 -3.86 29.51
C THR A 145 31.61 -2.36 29.62
N GLU A 146 32.66 -1.55 29.48
CA GLU A 146 32.55 -0.09 29.44
C GLU A 146 31.88 0.43 28.14
N HIS A 147 31.58 -0.44 27.18
CA HIS A 147 31.12 -0.08 25.86
C HIS A 147 29.72 -0.68 25.53
N PRO A 148 28.63 -0.15 26.09
CA PRO A 148 27.29 -0.60 25.76
C PRO A 148 26.92 -0.26 24.30
N ILE A 149 26.31 -1.21 23.61
CA ILE A 149 25.78 -1.01 22.25
C ILE A 149 24.30 -0.67 22.35
N HIS A 150 23.92 0.43 21.75
CA HIS A 150 22.54 0.92 21.70
C HIS A 150 21.98 0.74 20.28
N ILE A 151 21.17 -0.30 20.09
CA ILE A 151 20.49 -0.53 18.80
C ILE A 151 19.39 0.52 18.63
N ARG A 152 19.35 1.14 17.46
CA ARG A 152 18.36 2.15 17.04
C ARG A 152 17.41 1.57 15.99
N GLY A 153 16.33 2.30 15.71
CA GLY A 153 15.31 1.87 14.74
C GLY A 153 14.13 1.17 15.40
N PHE A 154 13.96 1.34 16.73
CA PHE A 154 12.81 0.79 17.44
C PHE A 154 11.76 1.86 17.76
N TRP A 155 10.52 1.42 17.66
CA TRP A 155 9.35 2.23 17.93
C TRP A 155 8.47 1.59 19.00
N ASP A 156 7.95 2.41 19.91
CA ASP A 156 6.87 2.06 20.80
C ASP A 156 5.57 2.70 20.28
N ALA A 157 4.47 1.94 20.29
CA ALA A 157 3.15 2.42 19.97
C ALA A 157 2.27 2.43 21.22
N LEU A 158 1.77 3.61 21.57
CA LEU A 158 0.77 3.81 22.61
C LEU A 158 -0.60 3.93 21.95
N LEU A 159 -1.55 3.10 22.35
CA LEU A 159 -2.88 3.01 21.74
C LEU A 159 -3.93 3.55 22.70
N GLU A 160 -4.78 4.44 22.25
CA GLU A 160 -6.06 4.72 22.87
C GLU A 160 -7.13 3.84 22.23
N LEU A 161 -7.80 3.07 23.05
CA LEU A 161 -8.86 2.18 22.60
C LEU A 161 -10.21 2.92 22.55
N GLU A 162 -11.08 2.51 21.65
CA GLU A 162 -12.44 3.02 21.55
C GLU A 162 -13.26 2.66 22.81
N VAL A 163 -14.30 3.44 23.07
CA VAL A 163 -15.28 3.11 24.09
C VAL A 163 -16.27 2.11 23.50
N ASP A 164 -16.30 0.90 24.04
CA ASP A 164 -17.26 -0.13 23.63
C ASP A 164 -18.68 0.22 24.12
N SER A 165 -19.66 0.03 23.24
CA SER A 165 -21.06 0.38 23.55
C SER A 165 -21.66 -0.51 24.64
N GLN A 166 -21.19 -1.74 24.81
CA GLN A 166 -21.68 -2.73 25.76
C GLN A 166 -20.79 -2.81 27.01
N TYR A 167 -19.48 -2.75 26.86
CA TYR A 167 -18.52 -2.99 27.94
C TYR A 167 -17.88 -1.70 28.48
N GLY A 168 -18.15 -0.55 27.88
CA GLY A 168 -17.70 0.74 28.33
C GLY A 168 -16.28 1.08 27.90
N ASP A 169 -15.58 1.90 28.69
CA ASP A 169 -14.23 2.36 28.40
C ASP A 169 -13.22 1.21 28.50
N LEU A 170 -12.55 0.89 27.42
CA LEU A 170 -11.55 -0.17 27.36
C LEU A 170 -10.17 0.27 27.91
N ASN A 171 -10.02 1.56 28.18
CA ASN A 171 -8.78 2.11 28.72
C ASN A 171 -8.84 2.22 30.26
N GLY A 172 -7.72 2.00 30.94
CA GLY A 172 -7.58 2.26 32.36
C GLY A 172 -8.24 1.26 33.32
N GLY A 173 -8.92 0.21 32.85
CA GLY A 173 -9.43 -0.90 33.68
C GLY A 173 -10.49 -0.51 34.71
N LYS A 174 -11.17 0.63 34.55
CA LYS A 174 -12.24 1.07 35.48
C LYS A 174 -13.60 0.51 35.09
N ILE A 175 -14.29 -0.05 36.07
CA ILE A 175 -15.66 -0.55 35.90
C ILE A 175 -16.59 0.15 36.88
N PHE A 176 -17.69 0.67 36.39
CA PHE A 176 -18.76 1.29 37.13
C PHE A 176 -19.95 0.33 37.24
N HIS A 177 -20.12 -0.31 38.38
CA HIS A 177 -21.18 -1.26 38.63
C HIS A 177 -22.25 -0.67 39.53
N GLN A 178 -23.50 -0.58 39.04
CA GLN A 178 -24.63 -0.12 39.84
C GLN A 178 -25.21 -1.28 40.64
N PHE A 179 -25.37 -1.08 41.95
CA PHE A 179 -25.96 -2.06 42.85
C PHE A 179 -26.99 -1.44 43.78
N SER A 180 -27.88 -2.30 44.31
CA SER A 180 -28.91 -1.89 45.24
C SER A 180 -28.60 -2.44 46.65
N PHE A 181 -28.88 -1.66 47.65
CA PHE A 181 -28.67 -2.03 49.07
C PHE A 181 -29.88 -1.58 49.93
N ASP A 182 -29.84 -1.82 51.23
CA ASP A 182 -30.97 -1.57 52.17
C ASP A 182 -32.29 -2.18 51.68
N GLY A 183 -32.25 -3.46 51.33
CA GLY A 183 -33.39 -4.18 50.80
C GLY A 183 -33.96 -3.63 49.50
N GLY A 184 -33.12 -3.06 48.65
CA GLY A 184 -33.49 -2.50 47.34
C GLY A 184 -34.02 -1.06 47.39
N LYS A 185 -34.02 -0.41 48.54
CA LYS A 185 -34.53 0.97 48.69
C LYS A 185 -33.54 2.02 48.23
N GLN A 186 -32.24 1.72 48.27
CA GLN A 186 -31.19 2.64 47.87
C GLN A 186 -30.30 2.04 46.76
N ARG A 187 -29.70 2.92 45.97
CA ARG A 187 -28.77 2.56 44.91
C ARG A 187 -27.46 3.33 45.08
N ALA A 188 -26.38 2.68 44.76
CA ALA A 188 -25.05 3.29 44.64
C ALA A 188 -24.31 2.71 43.45
N THR A 189 -23.24 3.38 43.09
CA THR A 189 -22.31 2.91 42.03
C THR A 189 -20.99 2.53 42.67
N ALA A 190 -20.54 1.32 42.44
CA ALA A 190 -19.21 0.89 42.80
C ALA A 190 -18.26 1.17 41.60
N GLU A 191 -17.26 1.95 41.83
CA GLU A 191 -16.12 2.12 40.92
C GLU A 191 -15.05 1.14 41.34
N ILE A 192 -14.76 0.19 40.49
CA ILE A 192 -13.78 -0.86 40.73
C ILE A 192 -12.63 -0.64 39.77
N ARG A 193 -11.39 -0.61 40.26
CA ARG A 193 -10.23 -0.37 39.46
C ARG A 193 -9.39 -1.63 39.28
N PHE A 194 -9.59 -2.31 38.21
CA PHE A 194 -8.78 -3.43 37.77
C PHE A 194 -7.48 -2.93 37.12
N SER A 195 -6.50 -3.81 36.98
CA SER A 195 -5.30 -3.51 36.23
C SER A 195 -5.64 -3.23 34.78
N PRO A 196 -5.12 -2.14 34.18
CA PRO A 196 -5.24 -1.89 32.73
C PRO A 196 -4.60 -3.03 31.94
N TRP A 197 -4.97 -3.18 30.66
CA TRP A 197 -4.48 -4.25 29.80
C TRP A 197 -2.94 -4.34 29.77
N HIS A 198 -2.23 -3.23 29.64
CA HIS A 198 -0.75 -3.19 29.56
C HIS A 198 -0.03 -3.62 30.85
N ILE A 199 -0.73 -3.63 32.00
CA ILE A 199 -0.20 -4.06 33.31
C ILE A 199 -0.74 -5.44 33.72
N ALA A 200 -1.86 -5.86 33.14
CA ALA A 200 -2.50 -7.13 33.41
C ALA A 200 -1.61 -8.28 32.90
N GLN A 201 -0.64 -8.67 33.70
CA GLN A 201 0.15 -9.91 33.48
C GLN A 201 -0.75 -11.12 33.78
N LEU A 202 -1.72 -11.34 32.94
CA LEU A 202 -2.54 -12.55 32.98
C LEU A 202 -1.71 -13.71 32.44
N ASP A 203 -1.86 -14.88 33.08
CA ASP A 203 -1.22 -16.10 32.60
C ASP A 203 -1.63 -16.36 31.12
N THR A 204 -0.71 -16.83 30.31
CA THR A 204 -0.91 -17.15 28.90
C THR A 204 -2.13 -18.04 28.68
N ALA A 205 -2.39 -18.98 29.61
CA ALA A 205 -3.56 -19.86 29.61
C ALA A 205 -4.87 -19.04 29.71
N LEU A 206 -4.95 -18.08 30.62
CA LEU A 206 -6.13 -17.22 30.78
C LEU A 206 -6.33 -16.29 29.58
N MET A 207 -5.25 -15.71 29.03
CA MET A 207 -5.33 -14.92 27.81
C MET A 207 -5.83 -15.72 26.61
N ASN A 208 -5.41 -16.97 26.48
CA ASN A 208 -5.93 -17.85 25.42
C ASN A 208 -7.42 -18.15 25.61
N VAL A 209 -7.89 -18.33 26.82
CA VAL A 209 -9.32 -18.53 27.12
C VAL A 209 -10.13 -17.27 26.81
N ILE A 210 -9.60 -16.11 27.15
CA ILE A 210 -10.22 -14.82 26.83
C ILE A 210 -10.33 -14.66 25.30
N LYS A 211 -9.25 -14.96 24.57
CA LYS A 211 -9.22 -14.91 23.10
C LYS A 211 -10.27 -15.84 22.43
N THR A 212 -10.46 -17.03 22.96
CA THR A 212 -11.41 -18.00 22.39
C THR A 212 -12.84 -17.77 22.83
N GLY A 213 -13.09 -16.92 23.85
CA GLY A 213 -14.39 -16.70 24.43
C GLY A 213 -14.99 -17.92 25.18
N ASP A 214 -14.17 -18.92 25.50
CA ASP A 214 -14.58 -20.20 26.09
C ASP A 214 -14.70 -20.15 27.61
N ILE A 215 -15.02 -19.01 28.22
CA ILE A 215 -15.28 -18.85 29.65
C ILE A 215 -16.61 -19.54 29.96
N LYS A 216 -16.55 -20.68 30.66
CA LYS A 216 -17.76 -21.44 30.98
C LYS A 216 -18.43 -21.00 32.29
N THR A 217 -17.65 -20.83 33.34
CA THR A 217 -18.14 -20.36 34.63
C THR A 217 -17.07 -19.54 35.36
N VAL A 218 -17.53 -18.59 36.16
CA VAL A 218 -16.68 -17.78 37.04
C VAL A 218 -17.17 -17.98 38.47
N THR A 219 -16.29 -18.47 39.35
CA THR A 219 -16.57 -18.57 40.79
C THR A 219 -15.75 -17.49 41.51
N ILE A 220 -16.41 -16.70 42.34
CA ILE A 220 -15.78 -15.58 43.03
C ILE A 220 -15.77 -15.87 44.55
N VAL A 221 -14.59 -15.79 45.14
CA VAL A 221 -14.40 -15.87 46.60
C VAL A 221 -13.77 -14.55 47.05
N PRO A 222 -14.59 -13.62 47.62
CA PRO A 222 -14.02 -12.39 48.16
C PRO A 222 -13.31 -12.73 49.50
N THR A 223 -12.01 -12.39 49.56
CA THR A 223 -11.24 -12.38 50.78
C THR A 223 -11.03 -10.93 51.18
N ASN A 224 -11.61 -10.48 52.26
CA ASN A 224 -11.73 -9.09 52.62
C ASN A 224 -10.53 -8.56 53.42
N TYR A 225 -9.80 -7.64 52.88
CA TYR A 225 -8.72 -6.96 53.57
C TYR A 225 -9.23 -5.83 54.53
N ASN A 226 -10.22 -5.06 54.10
CA ASN A 226 -10.77 -3.92 54.85
C ASN A 226 -12.19 -4.12 55.37
N LEU A 227 -12.87 -5.23 55.05
CA LEU A 227 -14.24 -5.49 55.45
C LEU A 227 -14.36 -6.16 56.81
N ASP A 228 -13.29 -6.74 57.40
CA ASP A 228 -13.25 -7.32 58.72
C ASP A 228 -13.03 -6.30 59.86
N VAL A 229 -13.00 -5.02 59.56
CA VAL A 229 -12.86 -3.95 60.53
C VAL A 229 -14.19 -3.60 61.23
N ALA A 230 -14.11 -2.99 62.40
CA ALA A 230 -15.29 -2.50 63.15
C ALA A 230 -16.11 -1.50 62.31
N ASP A 231 -17.44 -1.46 62.52
CA ASP A 231 -18.35 -0.62 61.73
C ASP A 231 -17.95 0.88 61.69
N ALA A 232 -17.47 1.41 62.78
CA ALA A 232 -17.00 2.81 62.85
C ALA A 232 -15.80 3.09 61.92
N VAL A 233 -14.89 2.12 61.74
CA VAL A 233 -13.75 2.17 60.85
C VAL A 233 -14.21 1.97 59.40
N PHE A 234 -15.17 1.05 59.17
CA PHE A 234 -15.76 0.81 57.86
C PHE A 234 -16.41 2.08 57.29
N TYR A 235 -17.28 2.73 58.06
CA TYR A 235 -17.96 3.97 57.61
C TYR A 235 -16.99 5.12 57.39
N LYS A 236 -15.86 5.15 58.10
CA LYS A 236 -14.79 6.11 57.82
C LYS A 236 -14.04 5.77 56.54
N ALA A 237 -13.78 4.47 56.31
CA ALA A 237 -13.10 3.98 55.10
C ALA A 237 -13.91 4.18 53.82
N LEU A 238 -15.23 4.30 53.88
CA LEU A 238 -16.10 4.61 52.74
C LEU A 238 -15.86 6.01 52.12
N ARG A 239 -15.07 6.85 52.77
CA ARG A 239 -14.65 8.18 52.22
C ARG A 239 -13.48 8.05 51.26
N ASP A 240 -12.65 7.03 51.45
CA ASP A 240 -11.47 6.71 50.66
C ASP A 240 -11.73 5.40 49.90
N PRO A 241 -10.96 5.02 48.86
CA PRO A 241 -11.10 3.73 48.23
C PRO A 241 -10.91 2.58 49.20
N LEU A 242 -11.85 1.64 49.21
CA LEU A 242 -11.71 0.38 49.90
C LEU A 242 -10.68 -0.50 49.19
N ARG A 243 -10.08 -1.42 49.95
CA ARG A 243 -9.19 -2.46 49.40
C ARG A 243 -9.81 -3.82 49.58
N VAL A 244 -9.99 -4.55 48.50
CA VAL A 244 -10.65 -5.86 48.53
C VAL A 244 -9.77 -6.88 47.81
N ASP A 245 -9.52 -8.03 48.52
CA ASP A 245 -8.89 -9.16 47.86
C ASP A 245 -9.99 -10.03 47.26
N VAL A 246 -9.86 -10.39 45.98
CA VAL A 246 -10.85 -11.21 45.28
C VAL A 246 -10.13 -12.33 44.53
N THR A 247 -10.61 -13.56 44.69
CA THR A 247 -10.12 -14.69 43.93
C THR A 247 -11.21 -15.17 42.99
N TYR A 248 -10.91 -15.20 41.70
CA TYR A 248 -11.76 -15.73 40.65
C TYR A 248 -11.24 -17.09 40.21
N THR A 249 -12.10 -18.06 40.04
CA THR A 249 -11.80 -19.29 39.33
C THR A 249 -12.57 -19.28 38.03
N VAL A 250 -11.84 -19.33 36.93
CA VAL A 250 -12.40 -19.33 35.57
C VAL A 250 -12.26 -20.74 35.00
N ASP A 251 -13.36 -21.37 34.64
CA ASP A 251 -13.31 -22.68 33.99
C ASP A 251 -12.89 -22.52 32.54
N THR A 252 -11.80 -23.19 32.21
CA THR A 252 -11.19 -23.28 30.90
C THR A 252 -11.38 -24.68 30.30
N ASN A 253 -11.14 -24.87 29.02
CA ASN A 253 -11.25 -26.18 28.41
C ASN A 253 -9.90 -26.63 27.82
N PRO A 254 -9.19 -27.62 28.39
CA PRO A 254 -9.49 -28.37 29.59
C PRO A 254 -8.82 -27.74 30.83
N GLY A 255 -9.58 -27.55 31.94
CA GLY A 255 -9.04 -27.11 33.18
C GLY A 255 -9.80 -25.94 33.83
N SER A 256 -9.18 -25.34 34.84
CA SER A 256 -9.63 -24.09 35.47
C SER A 256 -8.44 -23.25 35.87
N GLU A 257 -8.53 -21.94 35.62
CA GLU A 257 -7.51 -20.97 36.00
C GLU A 257 -7.98 -20.15 37.20
N VAL A 258 -7.06 -19.84 38.10
CA VAL A 258 -7.34 -19.07 39.33
C VAL A 258 -6.67 -17.72 39.24
N VAL A 259 -7.45 -16.64 39.20
CA VAL A 259 -6.96 -15.28 39.20
C VAL A 259 -7.20 -14.67 40.60
N SER A 260 -6.13 -14.26 41.27
CA SER A 260 -6.18 -13.58 42.55
C SER A 260 -5.84 -12.10 42.35
N LEU A 261 -6.79 -11.23 42.68
CA LEU A 261 -6.63 -9.79 42.69
C LEU A 261 -6.50 -9.33 44.14
N VAL A 262 -5.30 -8.82 44.47
CA VAL A 262 -4.98 -8.41 45.84
C VAL A 262 -5.06 -6.89 45.93
N GLU A 263 -5.63 -6.39 47.04
CA GLU A 263 -5.82 -4.96 47.31
C GLU A 263 -6.56 -4.19 46.21
N LEU A 264 -7.54 -4.82 45.53
CA LEU A 264 -8.33 -4.20 44.48
C LEU A 264 -9.02 -2.92 45.00
N PRO A 265 -8.77 -1.75 44.39
CA PRO A 265 -9.39 -0.49 44.84
C PRO A 265 -10.87 -0.43 44.46
N VAL A 266 -11.70 -0.10 45.41
CA VAL A 266 -13.14 0.04 45.22
C VAL A 266 -13.64 1.32 45.87
N LYS A 267 -14.26 2.20 45.10
CA LYS A 267 -14.88 3.42 45.62
C LYS A 267 -16.40 3.38 45.45
N ILE A 268 -17.15 3.72 46.50
CA ILE A 268 -18.59 3.72 46.46
C ILE A 268 -19.10 5.15 46.29
N TRP A 269 -19.85 5.37 45.24
CA TRP A 269 -20.51 6.63 44.96
C TRP A 269 -21.97 6.56 45.29
N PHE A 270 -22.39 7.30 46.33
CA PHE A 270 -23.78 7.31 46.82
C PHE A 270 -24.56 8.40 46.09
N LYS A 271 -25.79 8.06 45.68
CA LYS A 271 -26.73 8.99 45.05
C LYS A 271 -27.21 10.08 46.03
N THR A 272 -27.36 9.71 47.31
CA THR A 272 -27.70 10.62 48.40
C THR A 272 -26.74 10.41 49.59
N GLY A 273 -26.46 11.45 50.35
CA GLY A 273 -25.58 11.34 51.53
C GLY A 273 -26.11 10.37 52.65
N GLU A 274 -27.39 10.11 52.68
CA GLU A 274 -28.03 9.19 53.63
C GLU A 274 -27.64 7.72 53.38
N GLY A 275 -27.41 7.31 52.13
CA GLY A 275 -27.03 5.93 51.78
C GLY A 275 -25.73 5.47 52.45
N ARG A 276 -24.82 6.39 52.73
CA ARG A 276 -23.52 6.08 53.37
C ARG A 276 -23.69 5.46 54.77
N ASN A 277 -24.77 5.77 55.47
CA ASN A 277 -25.01 5.29 56.85
C ASN A 277 -25.81 4.01 56.88
N THR A 278 -26.37 3.54 55.79
CA THR A 278 -27.25 2.35 55.70
C THR A 278 -26.61 1.17 54.99
N ILE A 279 -25.51 1.42 54.21
CA ILE A 279 -24.80 0.34 53.51
C ILE A 279 -24.10 -0.60 54.48
N GLN A 280 -24.13 -1.88 54.21
CA GLN A 280 -23.49 -2.92 55.00
C GLN A 280 -22.29 -3.53 54.25
N LYS A 281 -21.37 -4.15 54.98
CA LYS A 281 -20.23 -4.86 54.41
C LYS A 281 -20.66 -5.98 53.46
N SER A 282 -21.78 -6.66 53.80
CA SER A 282 -22.37 -7.70 52.95
C SER A 282 -22.84 -7.17 51.63
N ASP A 283 -23.28 -5.94 51.53
CA ASP A 283 -23.72 -5.33 50.27
C ASP A 283 -22.55 -5.17 49.30
N ILE A 284 -21.36 -4.83 49.81
CA ILE A 284 -20.13 -4.75 49.01
C ILE A 284 -19.66 -6.13 48.55
N ALA A 285 -19.74 -7.14 49.45
CA ALA A 285 -19.36 -8.49 49.10
C ALA A 285 -20.25 -9.07 47.99
N THR A 286 -21.55 -8.71 47.93
CA THR A 286 -22.45 -9.15 46.87
C THR A 286 -22.10 -8.60 45.50
N ILE A 287 -21.46 -7.40 45.38
CA ILE A 287 -21.01 -6.86 44.12
C ILE A 287 -20.04 -7.83 43.40
N PHE A 288 -19.13 -8.42 44.19
CA PHE A 288 -18.12 -9.33 43.65
C PHE A 288 -18.61 -10.77 43.47
N GLN A 289 -19.82 -11.08 43.96
CA GLN A 289 -20.47 -12.40 43.78
C GLN A 289 -21.33 -12.44 42.50
N ASP A 290 -21.50 -11.34 41.80
CA ASP A 290 -22.22 -11.29 40.53
C ASP A 290 -21.39 -11.93 39.43
N THR A 291 -21.75 -13.15 39.03
CA THR A 291 -21.14 -13.91 37.95
C THR A 291 -21.89 -13.78 36.62
N THR A 292 -22.89 -12.91 36.56
CA THR A 292 -23.63 -12.64 35.32
C THR A 292 -22.76 -11.87 34.33
N VAL A 293 -23.22 -11.75 33.07
CA VAL A 293 -22.52 -10.96 32.01
C VAL A 293 -22.32 -9.48 32.41
N THR A 294 -23.21 -8.98 33.29
CA THR A 294 -23.15 -7.62 33.83
C THR A 294 -22.31 -7.51 35.10
N GLY A 295 -21.81 -8.61 35.62
CA GLY A 295 -20.96 -8.64 36.81
C GLY A 295 -19.59 -7.99 36.53
N PRO A 296 -18.99 -7.35 37.55
CA PRO A 296 -17.76 -6.54 37.33
C PRO A 296 -16.61 -7.33 36.74
N PHE A 297 -16.40 -8.57 37.20
CA PHE A 297 -15.29 -9.39 36.68
C PHE A 297 -15.54 -9.87 35.24
N SER A 298 -16.78 -10.27 34.94
CA SER A 298 -17.16 -10.65 33.59
C SER A 298 -16.96 -9.47 32.61
N GLN A 299 -17.39 -8.26 32.99
CA GLN A 299 -17.14 -7.06 32.22
C GLN A 299 -15.65 -6.80 32.03
N TYR A 300 -14.84 -6.96 33.08
CA TYR A 300 -13.38 -6.80 33.00
C TYR A 300 -12.75 -7.78 32.01
N LEU A 301 -13.13 -9.06 32.04
CA LEU A 301 -12.63 -10.05 31.10
C LEU A 301 -13.00 -9.72 29.65
N TYR A 302 -14.22 -9.26 29.39
CA TYR A 302 -14.63 -8.82 28.06
C TYR A 302 -13.90 -7.56 27.61
N GLN A 303 -13.64 -6.60 28.51
CA GLN A 303 -12.81 -5.44 28.19
C GLN A 303 -11.39 -5.86 27.82
N LEU A 304 -10.77 -6.79 28.55
CA LEU A 304 -9.46 -7.33 28.23
C LEU A 304 -9.45 -8.04 26.87
N GLN A 305 -10.48 -8.82 26.56
CA GLN A 305 -10.63 -9.47 25.27
C GLN A 305 -10.66 -8.43 24.14
N LYS A 306 -11.52 -7.41 24.27
CA LYS A 306 -11.63 -6.34 23.26
C LYS A 306 -10.34 -5.52 23.11
N ALA A 307 -9.69 -5.23 24.23
CA ALA A 307 -8.39 -4.56 24.21
C ALA A 307 -7.34 -5.40 23.49
N ASN A 308 -7.33 -6.71 23.74
CA ASN A 308 -6.40 -7.62 23.08
C ASN A 308 -6.65 -7.72 21.56
N GLU A 309 -7.92 -7.85 21.14
CA GLU A 309 -8.32 -7.84 19.74
C GLU A 309 -7.83 -6.56 19.02
N ALA A 310 -8.00 -5.39 19.65
CA ALA A 310 -7.53 -4.12 19.10
C ALA A 310 -6.00 -4.03 19.03
N VAL A 311 -5.28 -4.49 20.06
CA VAL A 311 -3.81 -4.49 20.08
C VAL A 311 -3.25 -5.47 19.04
N GLU A 312 -3.87 -6.63 18.85
CA GLU A 312 -3.51 -7.58 17.80
C GLU A 312 -3.72 -6.98 16.40
N ALA A 313 -4.85 -6.29 16.17
CA ALA A 313 -5.11 -5.59 14.91
C ALA A 313 -4.08 -4.48 14.64
N ALA A 314 -3.72 -3.70 15.67
CA ALA A 314 -2.65 -2.70 15.55
C ALA A 314 -1.30 -3.34 15.23
N THR A 315 -0.97 -4.43 15.91
CA THR A 315 0.29 -5.16 15.67
C THR A 315 0.36 -5.70 14.25
N ALA A 316 -0.72 -6.30 13.78
CA ALA A 316 -0.79 -6.84 12.42
C ALA A 316 -0.57 -5.76 11.35
N VAL A 317 -1.24 -4.61 11.47
CA VAL A 317 -1.09 -3.53 10.50
C VAL A 317 0.27 -2.86 10.56
N LEU A 318 0.83 -2.67 11.76
CA LEU A 318 2.18 -2.12 11.92
C LEU A 318 3.23 -3.03 11.28
N GLN A 319 3.13 -4.36 11.48
CA GLN A 319 4.05 -5.32 10.87
C GLN A 319 3.86 -5.42 9.34
N ALA A 320 2.63 -5.30 8.85
CA ALA A 320 2.35 -5.33 7.41
C ALA A 320 2.91 -4.13 6.65
N HIS A 321 3.07 -2.99 7.32
CA HIS A 321 3.58 -1.74 6.75
C HIS A 321 4.97 -1.37 7.22
N ARG A 322 5.66 -2.21 7.99
CA ARG A 322 6.97 -1.96 8.58
C ARG A 322 7.97 -1.44 7.54
N ASN A 323 8.78 -0.45 7.91
CA ASN A 323 9.86 0.05 7.08
C ASN A 323 11.17 -0.71 7.29
N LEU A 324 12.05 -0.63 6.29
CA LEU A 324 13.36 -1.27 6.31
C LEU A 324 14.22 -0.77 7.48
N ALA A 325 14.83 -1.71 8.17
CA ALA A 325 15.69 -1.49 9.33
C ALA A 325 14.99 -0.79 10.52
N GLU A 326 13.67 -0.92 10.61
CA GLU A 326 12.86 -0.51 11.75
C GLU A 326 12.12 -1.72 12.32
N ASP A 327 11.79 -1.69 13.63
CA ASP A 327 10.99 -2.73 14.28
C ASP A 327 10.22 -2.14 15.46
N TYR A 328 9.23 -2.85 15.99
CA TYR A 328 8.41 -2.41 17.11
C TYR A 328 8.80 -3.16 18.39
N CYS A 329 9.02 -2.39 19.47
CA CYS A 329 9.33 -2.95 20.77
C CYS A 329 8.07 -3.25 21.58
N ASN A 330 7.31 -2.20 21.88
CA ASN A 330 6.14 -2.28 22.71
C ASN A 330 4.94 -1.70 21.97
N ILE A 331 3.87 -2.47 21.89
CA ILE A 331 2.57 -2.01 21.40
C ILE A 331 1.61 -2.21 22.57
N THR A 332 1.26 -1.10 23.24
CA THR A 332 0.52 -1.14 24.49
C THR A 332 -0.57 -0.08 24.52
N THR A 333 -1.54 -0.23 25.42
CA THR A 333 -2.53 0.82 25.65
C THR A 333 -1.91 1.99 26.40
N VAL A 334 -2.35 3.22 26.10
CA VAL A 334 -1.87 4.42 26.76
C VAL A 334 -2.27 4.43 28.25
N PRO A 335 -1.36 4.70 29.17
CA PRO A 335 -1.72 4.89 30.57
C PRO A 335 -2.58 6.14 30.75
N VAL A 336 -3.67 6.01 31.52
CA VAL A 336 -4.65 7.07 31.76
C VAL A 336 -4.38 7.74 33.10
N VAL A 337 -4.38 9.06 33.13
CA VAL A 337 -4.30 9.88 34.35
C VAL A 337 -5.62 10.58 34.57
N ASP A 338 -6.23 10.33 35.74
CA ASP A 338 -7.49 10.95 36.12
C ASP A 338 -7.29 12.40 36.60
N VAL A 339 -7.95 13.33 35.92
CA VAL A 339 -7.93 14.77 36.25
C VAL A 339 -9.32 15.21 36.68
N GLY A 340 -9.45 15.67 37.90
CA GLY A 340 -10.70 16.22 38.44
C GLY A 340 -10.70 17.76 38.38
N LEU A 341 -11.86 18.34 38.22
CA LEU A 341 -12.12 19.77 38.25
C LEU A 341 -12.75 20.16 39.58
N CYS A 342 -12.12 21.13 40.30
CA CYS A 342 -12.73 21.77 41.43
C CYS A 342 -12.98 23.24 41.05
N ALA A 343 -14.23 23.69 41.01
CA ALA A 343 -14.55 25.07 40.65
C ALA A 343 -15.87 25.54 41.24
N ASP A 344 -15.95 26.86 41.52
CA ASP A 344 -17.18 27.56 41.80
C ASP A 344 -17.61 28.31 40.52
N ILE A 345 -18.76 27.96 39.97
CA ILE A 345 -19.25 28.50 38.70
C ILE A 345 -20.50 29.33 38.94
N GLU A 346 -20.47 30.57 38.55
CA GLU A 346 -21.65 31.45 38.58
C GLU A 346 -22.35 31.36 37.21
N MET A 347 -23.64 31.01 37.22
CA MET A 347 -24.46 30.89 36.01
C MET A 347 -25.54 31.97 35.97
N SER A 348 -26.02 32.28 34.78
CA SER A 348 -27.16 33.18 34.61
C SER A 348 -28.41 32.63 35.28
N ALA A 349 -29.34 33.47 35.70
CA ALA A 349 -30.49 33.06 36.48
C ALA A 349 -31.43 32.08 35.73
N ASP A 350 -31.47 32.19 34.42
CA ASP A 350 -32.28 31.41 33.46
C ASP A 350 -31.59 30.20 32.87
N ALA A 351 -30.27 30.04 33.09
CA ALA A 351 -29.53 28.92 32.55
C ALA A 351 -30.01 27.57 33.12
N ASP A 352 -30.06 26.53 32.27
CA ASP A 352 -30.24 25.14 32.71
C ASP A 352 -28.92 24.59 33.24
N ILE A 353 -28.87 24.20 34.52
CA ILE A 353 -27.63 23.80 35.21
C ILE A 353 -27.05 22.55 34.59
N GLU A 354 -27.88 21.57 34.31
CA GLU A 354 -27.49 20.24 33.84
C GLU A 354 -27.03 20.31 32.39
N ALA A 355 -27.71 21.09 31.54
CA ALA A 355 -27.30 21.32 30.13
C ALA A 355 -25.96 22.04 30.07
N VAL A 356 -25.79 23.14 30.80
CA VAL A 356 -24.55 23.96 30.81
C VAL A 356 -23.37 23.16 31.39
N LEU A 357 -23.56 22.40 32.46
CA LEU A 357 -22.51 21.57 33.02
C LEU A 357 -22.16 20.38 32.09
N GLY A 358 -23.15 19.80 31.43
CA GLY A 358 -22.95 18.74 30.45
C GLY A 358 -22.08 19.21 29.29
N GLU A 359 -22.39 20.37 28.72
CA GLU A 359 -21.59 21.01 27.67
C GLU A 359 -20.18 21.35 28.15
N ALA A 360 -20.05 21.97 29.34
CA ALA A 360 -18.77 22.30 29.92
C ALA A 360 -17.87 21.06 30.11
N TYR A 361 -18.40 19.97 30.65
CA TYR A 361 -17.65 18.71 30.81
C TYR A 361 -17.29 18.09 29.45
N TYR A 362 -18.15 18.20 28.45
CA TYR A 362 -17.86 17.76 27.09
C TYR A 362 -16.68 18.52 26.51
N LEU A 363 -16.72 19.85 26.52
CA LEU A 363 -15.65 20.71 25.97
C LEU A 363 -14.32 20.53 26.70
N ILE A 364 -14.34 20.37 28.02
CA ILE A 364 -13.12 20.05 28.78
C ILE A 364 -12.60 18.66 28.40
N THR A 365 -13.47 17.70 28.17
CA THR A 365 -13.05 16.35 27.73
C THR A 365 -12.43 16.40 26.35
N GLU A 366 -13.02 17.17 25.41
CA GLU A 366 -12.43 17.41 24.09
C GLU A 366 -11.08 18.13 24.14
N TYR A 367 -10.92 19.07 25.07
CA TYR A 367 -9.62 19.73 25.27
C TYR A 367 -8.55 18.78 25.81
N LEU A 368 -8.91 17.93 26.79
CA LEU A 368 -7.95 16.99 27.41
C LEU A 368 -7.63 15.82 26.47
N ASN A 369 -8.57 15.37 25.70
CA ASN A 369 -8.48 14.21 24.83
C ASN A 369 -9.35 14.41 23.58
N PRO A 370 -8.88 15.15 22.56
CA PRO A 370 -9.63 15.38 21.33
C PRO A 370 -9.88 14.07 20.57
N VAL A 371 -11.05 13.96 19.96
CA VAL A 371 -11.38 12.83 19.07
C VAL A 371 -10.85 13.10 17.68
N VAL A 372 -10.10 12.17 17.12
CA VAL A 372 -9.64 12.21 15.72
C VAL A 372 -10.82 11.94 14.79
N LYS A 373 -11.11 12.85 13.87
CA LYS A 373 -12.24 12.76 12.95
C LYS A 373 -11.83 12.10 11.63
N PHE A 374 -12.76 11.34 11.08
CA PHE A 374 -12.69 10.81 9.72
C PHE A 374 -13.57 11.66 8.80
N TYR A 375 -13.03 12.01 7.66
CA TYR A 375 -13.69 12.83 6.63
C TYR A 375 -13.98 12.00 5.38
N THR A 376 -15.06 12.34 4.71
CA THR A 376 -15.37 11.81 3.38
C THR A 376 -14.61 12.60 2.30
N LEU A 377 -14.40 12.01 1.12
CA LEU A 377 -13.81 12.71 -0.02
C LEU A 377 -14.61 13.96 -0.40
N SER A 378 -15.93 13.83 -0.42
CA SER A 378 -16.85 14.94 -0.78
C SER A 378 -16.81 16.09 0.23
N GLU A 379 -16.65 15.83 1.52
CA GLU A 379 -16.47 16.87 2.55
C GLU A 379 -15.19 17.65 2.31
N LEU A 380 -14.04 16.95 2.14
CA LEU A 380 -12.76 17.62 1.94
C LEU A 380 -12.69 18.44 0.64
N LEU A 381 -13.29 17.93 -0.45
CA LEU A 381 -13.39 18.67 -1.70
C LEU A 381 -14.29 19.91 -1.56
N SER A 382 -15.40 19.81 -0.80
CA SER A 382 -16.28 20.95 -0.53
C SER A 382 -15.65 22.01 0.35
N ASP A 383 -14.73 21.60 1.25
CA ASP A 383 -13.92 22.48 2.09
C ASP A 383 -12.75 23.12 1.32
N GLY A 384 -12.58 22.78 0.04
CA GLY A 384 -11.58 23.35 -0.86
C GLY A 384 -10.16 22.81 -0.67
N LYS A 385 -10.01 21.63 -0.07
CA LYS A 385 -8.71 20.94 0.00
C LYS A 385 -8.30 20.47 -1.39
N TYR A 386 -7.01 20.55 -1.68
CA TYR A 386 -6.43 20.06 -2.94
C TYR A 386 -6.29 18.53 -2.94
N THR A 387 -6.34 17.93 -4.13
CA THR A 387 -6.20 16.48 -4.31
C THR A 387 -4.94 15.92 -3.64
N GLU A 388 -3.81 16.59 -3.81
CA GLU A 388 -2.53 16.19 -3.20
C GLU A 388 -2.52 16.29 -1.68
N GLU A 389 -3.34 17.14 -1.07
CA GLU A 389 -3.49 17.22 0.39
C GLU A 389 -4.38 16.10 0.93
N ILE A 390 -5.42 15.74 0.18
CA ILE A 390 -6.38 14.70 0.56
C ILE A 390 -5.74 13.31 0.54
N PHE A 391 -5.00 13.01 -0.53
CA PHE A 391 -4.38 11.69 -0.73
C PHE A 391 -2.96 11.58 -0.17
N GLN A 392 -2.52 12.55 0.62
CA GLN A 392 -1.22 12.50 1.29
C GLN A 392 -1.18 11.42 2.37
N GLY A 393 -0.19 10.53 2.32
CA GLY A 393 0.02 9.47 3.31
C GLY A 393 -0.55 8.10 2.89
N PRO A 394 -0.88 7.23 3.83
CA PRO A 394 -1.28 5.86 3.54
C PRO A 394 -2.74 5.76 3.04
N LYS A 395 -3.04 4.65 2.36
CA LYS A 395 -4.41 4.26 2.04
C LYS A 395 -5.18 3.90 3.31
N LEU A 396 -6.36 4.50 3.51
CA LEU A 396 -7.25 4.20 4.61
C LEU A 396 -8.55 3.56 4.09
N ASP A 397 -9.20 2.75 4.94
CA ASP A 397 -10.43 2.04 4.60
C ASP A 397 -11.68 2.85 4.98
N HIS A 398 -11.59 3.71 6.02
CA HIS A 398 -12.73 4.41 6.61
C HIS A 398 -12.78 5.93 6.28
N GLY A 399 -12.12 6.36 5.22
CA GLY A 399 -12.10 7.76 4.80
C GLY A 399 -10.72 8.40 4.95
N PHE A 400 -10.70 9.67 5.29
CA PHE A 400 -9.48 10.48 5.34
C PHE A 400 -9.30 11.12 6.72
N VAL A 401 -8.06 11.14 7.21
CA VAL A 401 -7.67 11.78 8.46
C VAL A 401 -6.66 12.87 8.16
N LEU A 402 -6.92 14.09 8.62
CA LEU A 402 -6.02 15.22 8.43
C LEU A 402 -4.92 15.24 9.50
N ASP A 403 -3.72 15.67 9.12
CA ASP A 403 -2.60 15.81 10.06
C ASP A 403 -2.90 16.80 11.19
N GLU A 404 -3.66 17.85 10.91
CA GLU A 404 -4.10 18.83 11.90
C GLU A 404 -4.91 18.22 13.05
N GLU A 405 -5.74 17.21 12.77
CA GLU A 405 -6.51 16.47 13.79
C GLU A 405 -5.57 15.65 14.69
N LEU A 406 -4.55 15.04 14.09
CA LEU A 406 -3.55 14.26 14.83
C LEU A 406 -2.68 15.14 15.71
N ASP A 407 -2.17 16.25 15.19
CA ASP A 407 -1.34 17.18 15.92
C ASP A 407 -2.11 17.80 17.10
N ASN A 408 -3.39 18.12 16.92
CA ASN A 408 -4.27 18.61 17.98
C ASN A 408 -4.53 17.56 19.07
N SER A 409 -4.41 16.27 18.74
CA SER A 409 -4.64 15.15 19.65
C SER A 409 -3.36 14.61 20.32
N ASP A 410 -2.25 15.33 20.24
CA ASP A 410 -1.00 14.95 20.92
C ASP A 410 -1.15 14.95 22.45
N LEU A 411 -0.42 14.02 23.11
CA LEU A 411 -0.44 13.87 24.56
C LEU A 411 0.08 15.11 25.26
N ARG A 412 -0.78 15.71 26.08
CA ARG A 412 -0.44 16.92 26.81
C ARG A 412 0.36 16.59 28.07
N THR A 413 1.53 17.17 28.22
CA THR A 413 2.36 17.04 29.42
C THR A 413 2.09 18.12 30.48
N THR A 414 1.35 19.17 30.12
CA THR A 414 0.94 20.24 31.02
C THR A 414 -0.45 20.70 30.66
N ILE A 415 -1.32 20.79 31.67
CA ILE A 415 -2.67 21.32 31.53
C ILE A 415 -2.74 22.65 32.28
N TYR A 416 -3.03 23.72 31.57
CA TYR A 416 -3.18 25.06 32.15
C TYR A 416 -4.61 25.32 32.57
N THR A 417 -4.78 25.80 33.79
CA THR A 417 -6.10 26.17 34.32
C THR A 417 -6.70 27.34 33.52
N SER A 418 -5.85 28.22 32.95
CA SER A 418 -6.32 29.31 32.08
C SER A 418 -7.07 28.83 30.86
N ASP A 419 -6.66 27.72 30.26
CA ASP A 419 -7.33 27.16 29.08
C ASP A 419 -8.72 26.62 29.47
N ILE A 420 -8.80 25.94 30.62
CA ILE A 420 -10.08 25.48 31.15
C ILE A 420 -11.00 26.65 31.49
N ILE A 421 -10.49 27.75 32.04
CA ILE A 421 -11.26 28.95 32.30
C ILE A 421 -11.83 29.52 30.98
N ASN A 422 -11.00 29.64 29.95
CA ASN A 422 -11.44 30.13 28.65
C ASN A 422 -12.56 29.25 28.09
N ILE A 423 -12.38 27.93 28.10
CA ILE A 423 -13.40 26.98 27.66
C ILE A 423 -14.72 27.17 28.43
N LEU A 424 -14.65 27.28 29.77
CA LEU A 424 -15.82 27.47 30.60
C LEU A 424 -16.50 28.82 30.31
N MET A 425 -15.75 29.86 30.08
CA MET A 425 -16.31 31.18 29.79
C MET A 425 -16.96 31.29 28.40
N ASP A 426 -16.60 30.41 27.47
CA ASP A 426 -17.22 30.34 26.14
C ASP A 426 -18.57 29.58 26.17
N VAL A 427 -18.88 28.85 27.25
CA VAL A 427 -20.16 28.13 27.38
C VAL A 427 -21.29 29.12 27.68
N GLU A 428 -22.35 29.08 26.86
CA GLU A 428 -23.51 29.97 27.07
C GLU A 428 -24.20 29.67 28.42
N GLY A 429 -24.42 30.68 29.21
CA GLY A 429 -25.02 30.56 30.53
C GLY A 429 -24.02 30.61 31.70
N ILE A 430 -22.72 30.52 31.47
CA ILE A 430 -21.68 30.77 32.48
C ILE A 430 -21.36 32.27 32.52
N VAL A 431 -21.41 32.84 33.72
CA VAL A 431 -21.16 34.27 33.95
C VAL A 431 -19.76 34.48 34.53
N ALA A 432 -19.33 33.66 35.46
CA ALA A 432 -18.02 33.75 36.09
C ALA A 432 -17.56 32.39 36.61
N VAL A 433 -16.24 32.19 36.61
CA VAL A 433 -15.55 31.04 37.22
C VAL A 433 -14.71 31.54 38.40
N LYS A 434 -14.94 30.93 39.56
CA LYS A 434 -14.23 31.29 40.81
C LYS A 434 -13.56 30.05 41.40
N ASN A 435 -12.49 30.24 42.16
CA ASN A 435 -11.82 29.19 42.96
C ASN A 435 -11.51 27.91 42.20
N ILE A 436 -11.04 28.03 40.96
CA ILE A 436 -10.75 26.86 40.11
C ILE A 436 -9.43 26.20 40.50
N ALA A 437 -9.41 24.87 40.53
CA ALA A 437 -8.20 24.05 40.66
C ALA A 437 -8.35 22.72 39.93
N LEU A 438 -7.26 22.24 39.36
CA LEU A 438 -7.15 20.92 38.76
C LEU A 438 -6.58 19.92 39.77
N THR A 439 -7.09 18.73 39.80
CA THR A 439 -6.68 17.71 40.75
C THR A 439 -6.27 16.44 39.99
N ARG A 440 -5.16 15.81 40.40
CA ARG A 440 -4.66 14.55 39.89
C ARG A 440 -4.92 13.41 40.86
N TYR A 441 -5.35 12.29 40.34
CA TYR A 441 -5.61 11.06 41.10
C TYR A 441 -4.65 9.96 40.65
N ASP A 442 -4.29 9.07 41.59
CA ASP A 442 -3.51 7.85 41.29
C ASP A 442 -4.41 6.74 40.71
N ASP A 443 -3.78 5.62 40.30
CA ASP A 443 -4.48 4.42 39.78
C ASP A 443 -5.46 3.82 40.76
N ALA A 444 -5.30 4.06 42.05
CA ALA A 444 -6.21 3.62 43.09
C ALA A 444 -7.38 4.61 43.35
N GLY A 445 -7.40 5.75 42.72
CA GLY A 445 -8.40 6.82 42.88
C GLY A 445 -8.15 7.72 44.09
N ASN A 446 -6.95 7.72 44.69
CA ASN A 446 -6.58 8.68 45.73
C ASN A 446 -6.15 9.99 45.12
N LEU A 447 -6.47 11.12 45.80
CA LEU A 447 -6.01 12.43 45.46
C LEU A 447 -4.49 12.52 45.68
N VAL A 448 -3.74 12.81 44.60
CA VAL A 448 -2.28 13.01 44.67
C VAL A 448 -1.93 14.47 44.90
N GLU A 449 -2.50 15.35 44.06
CA GLU A 449 -2.23 16.77 44.12
C GLU A 449 -3.41 17.62 43.63
N SER A 450 -3.40 18.91 44.05
CA SER A 450 -4.37 19.89 43.60
C SER A 450 -3.65 21.19 43.30
N GLN A 451 -3.76 21.69 42.08
CA GLN A 451 -3.01 22.82 41.58
C GLN A 451 -3.93 23.91 41.01
N PRO A 452 -3.74 25.19 41.39
CA PRO A 452 -4.61 26.27 40.93
C PRO A 452 -4.21 26.88 39.58
N TRP A 453 -3.00 26.61 39.06
CA TRP A 453 -2.49 27.25 37.85
C TRP A 453 -2.17 26.28 36.70
N GLU A 454 -1.48 25.19 36.99
CA GLU A 454 -1.04 24.20 36.04
C GLU A 454 -0.95 22.83 36.68
N LEU A 455 -1.21 21.78 35.91
CA LEU A 455 -1.08 20.42 36.34
C LEU A 455 -0.14 19.69 35.40
N HIS A 456 0.92 19.10 35.94
CA HIS A 456 1.86 18.32 35.13
C HIS A 456 1.40 16.87 35.00
N ILE A 457 1.46 16.35 33.75
CA ILE A 457 1.16 14.97 33.37
C ILE A 457 2.48 14.33 32.95
N GLU A 458 2.70 13.10 33.36
CA GLU A 458 3.90 12.34 32.96
C GLU A 458 3.90 12.11 31.43
N PRO A 459 5.06 12.25 30.76
CA PRO A 459 5.15 11.95 29.33
C PRO A 459 4.61 10.54 29.00
N GLY A 460 3.91 10.39 27.89
CA GLY A 460 3.31 9.12 27.48
C GLY A 460 2.03 8.74 28.23
N HIS A 461 1.46 9.64 29.06
CA HIS A 461 0.20 9.44 29.75
C HIS A 461 -0.89 10.34 29.18
N GLN A 462 -2.12 9.79 29.13
CA GLN A 462 -3.29 10.51 28.65
C GLN A 462 -4.12 11.08 29.81
N PRO A 463 -4.29 12.41 29.90
CA PRO A 463 -5.19 13.01 30.88
C PRO A 463 -6.65 12.77 30.49
N ARG A 464 -7.47 12.36 31.43
CA ARG A 464 -8.94 12.19 31.24
C ARG A 464 -9.72 12.87 32.35
N LEU A 465 -10.82 13.52 31.99
CA LEU A 465 -11.69 14.17 32.97
C LEU A 465 -12.39 13.12 33.86
N TYR A 466 -12.09 13.21 35.16
CA TYR A 466 -12.72 12.34 36.18
C TYR A 466 -13.95 13.04 36.77
N ILE A 467 -15.09 12.95 36.05
CA ILE A 467 -16.32 13.68 36.38
C ILE A 467 -16.84 13.32 37.79
N HIS A 468 -16.82 12.05 38.18
CA HIS A 468 -17.30 11.62 39.50
C HIS A 468 -16.50 12.24 40.67
N ALA A 469 -15.25 12.54 40.50
CA ALA A 469 -14.40 13.20 41.49
C ALA A 469 -14.39 14.72 41.35
N SER A 470 -14.88 15.26 40.27
CA SER A 470 -14.98 16.70 40.05
C SER A 470 -15.99 17.34 41.02
N LYS A 471 -15.61 18.45 41.63
CA LYS A 471 -16.41 19.19 42.61
C LYS A 471 -16.75 20.57 42.08
N VAL A 472 -17.82 20.66 41.32
CA VAL A 472 -18.30 21.91 40.78
C VAL A 472 -19.50 22.37 41.61
N LEU A 473 -19.35 23.59 42.21
CA LEU A 473 -20.45 24.27 42.85
C LEU A 473 -21.02 25.34 41.92
N VAL A 474 -22.31 25.23 41.68
CA VAL A 474 -23.02 26.18 40.84
C VAL A 474 -23.70 27.23 41.69
N PHE A 475 -23.55 28.49 41.29
CA PHE A 475 -24.23 29.64 41.91
C PHE A 475 -25.16 30.33 40.93
N LYS A 476 -26.36 30.71 41.38
CA LYS A 476 -27.28 31.59 40.65
C LYS A 476 -27.68 32.71 41.60
N ASN A 477 -27.36 33.96 41.27
CA ASN A 477 -27.61 35.10 42.15
C ASN A 477 -27.05 34.88 43.61
N ASP A 478 -25.79 34.44 43.69
CA ASP A 478 -25.08 34.09 44.93
C ASP A 478 -25.67 32.95 45.76
N LEU A 479 -26.70 32.25 45.25
CA LEU A 479 -27.26 31.08 45.92
C LEU A 479 -26.66 29.79 45.35
N PRO A 480 -26.18 28.86 46.20
CA PRO A 480 -25.63 27.59 45.73
C PRO A 480 -26.71 26.61 45.29
N PHE A 481 -26.49 25.95 44.17
CA PHE A 481 -27.32 24.87 43.62
C PHE A 481 -26.49 23.62 43.38
N LEU A 482 -27.07 22.48 43.58
CA LEU A 482 -26.52 21.20 43.21
C LEU A 482 -27.24 20.68 41.96
N PRO A 483 -26.49 20.20 40.94
CA PRO A 483 -27.10 19.63 39.76
C PRO A 483 -27.89 18.36 40.09
N TYR A 484 -28.96 18.13 39.37
CA TYR A 484 -29.74 16.89 39.46
C TYR A 484 -28.98 15.77 38.70
N GLN A 485 -28.47 14.78 39.47
CA GLN A 485 -27.47 13.83 38.98
C GLN A 485 -27.98 12.96 37.81
N ASP A 486 -29.30 12.61 37.81
CA ASP A 486 -29.85 11.77 36.76
C ASP A 486 -29.96 12.54 35.43
N GLU A 487 -30.38 13.79 35.48
CA GLU A 487 -30.49 14.66 34.32
C GLU A 487 -29.11 15.03 33.74
N LEU A 488 -28.15 15.32 34.62
CA LEU A 488 -26.76 15.50 34.20
C LEU A 488 -26.19 14.24 33.56
N HIS A 489 -26.50 13.07 34.07
CA HIS A 489 -26.07 11.80 33.47
C HIS A 489 -26.65 11.62 32.06
N ASP A 490 -27.95 11.86 31.90
CA ASP A 490 -28.60 11.74 30.58
C ASP A 490 -28.03 12.75 29.57
N THR A 491 -27.76 13.98 30.00
CA THR A 491 -27.10 15.01 29.17
C THR A 491 -25.69 14.57 28.77
N LEU A 492 -24.92 14.01 29.69
CA LEU A 492 -23.57 13.49 29.39
C LEU A 492 -23.59 12.29 28.44
N GLN A 493 -24.61 11.42 28.49
CA GLN A 493 -24.76 10.34 27.51
C GLN A 493 -25.06 10.89 26.10
N LEU A 494 -25.85 11.95 26.00
CA LEU A 494 -26.10 12.63 24.73
C LEU A 494 -24.78 13.15 24.11
N TRP A 495 -23.99 13.86 24.91
CA TRP A 495 -22.68 14.40 24.46
C TRP A 495 -21.68 13.29 24.10
N LYS A 496 -21.67 12.16 24.82
CA LYS A 496 -20.87 10.99 24.47
C LYS A 496 -21.24 10.41 23.11
N GLY A 497 -22.53 10.41 22.76
CA GLY A 497 -22.98 9.99 21.42
C GLY A 497 -22.46 10.90 20.30
N ILE A 498 -22.35 12.21 20.57
CA ILE A 498 -21.79 13.19 19.61
C ILE A 498 -20.28 12.98 19.44
N ARG A 499 -19.61 12.54 20.50
CA ARG A 499 -18.16 12.35 20.53
C ARG A 499 -17.65 11.11 19.80
N GLN A 500 -18.51 10.23 19.30
CA GLN A 500 -18.08 9.01 18.63
C GLN A 500 -17.40 9.30 17.31
N GLN A 501 -16.31 8.56 17.02
CA GLN A 501 -15.69 8.55 15.70
C GLN A 501 -16.65 7.92 14.70
N ASN A 502 -16.76 8.54 13.53
CA ASN A 502 -17.52 8.00 12.40
C ASN A 502 -16.59 7.22 11.48
N LYS A 503 -16.19 6.01 11.87
CA LYS A 503 -15.53 5.04 11.00
C LYS A 503 -16.60 4.31 10.21
N VAL A 504 -16.85 4.76 9.00
CA VAL A 504 -17.80 4.12 8.08
C VAL A 504 -17.01 3.67 6.87
N GLU A 505 -17.13 2.39 6.52
CA GLU A 505 -16.61 1.91 5.23
C GLU A 505 -17.13 2.81 4.12
N GLN A 506 -16.22 3.39 3.37
CA GLN A 506 -16.55 4.28 2.28
C GLN A 506 -16.31 3.57 0.95
N THR A 507 -17.32 3.53 0.12
CA THR A 507 -17.23 3.02 -1.25
C THR A 507 -16.64 4.06 -2.21
N ASP A 508 -16.61 5.34 -1.80
CA ASP A 508 -16.23 6.49 -2.63
C ASP A 508 -14.94 7.12 -2.09
N ASN A 509 -13.86 6.35 -2.19
CA ASN A 509 -12.54 6.69 -1.63
C ASN A 509 -11.56 7.22 -2.67
N ASP A 510 -12.00 7.49 -3.90
CA ASP A 510 -11.15 8.00 -4.98
C ASP A 510 -11.92 8.99 -5.85
N LEU A 511 -11.19 9.74 -6.67
CA LEU A 511 -11.82 10.62 -7.65
C LEU A 511 -12.49 9.79 -8.75
N GLU A 512 -13.64 10.29 -9.24
CA GLU A 512 -14.30 9.65 -10.39
C GLU A 512 -13.34 9.61 -11.58
N VAL A 513 -13.16 8.41 -12.12
CA VAL A 513 -12.41 8.22 -13.35
C VAL A 513 -13.19 8.82 -14.51
N PRO A 514 -12.63 9.74 -15.29
CA PRO A 514 -13.30 10.32 -16.43
C PRO A 514 -13.77 9.24 -17.41
N LYS A 515 -14.99 9.35 -17.91
CA LYS A 515 -15.56 8.46 -18.93
C LYS A 515 -15.55 9.18 -20.27
N GLY A 516 -15.18 8.44 -21.31
CA GLY A 516 -15.23 8.92 -22.69
C GLY A 516 -16.32 8.24 -23.48
N ASP A 517 -16.84 8.92 -24.49
CA ASP A 517 -17.75 8.35 -25.47
C ASP A 517 -16.95 7.84 -26.67
N TYR A 518 -17.09 6.53 -26.98
CA TYR A 518 -16.44 5.98 -28.18
C TYR A 518 -17.01 6.62 -29.45
N ILE A 519 -16.12 7.20 -30.25
CA ILE A 519 -16.38 7.77 -31.55
C ILE A 519 -15.54 7.04 -32.59
N ASP A 520 -16.15 6.60 -33.68
CA ASP A 520 -15.43 5.98 -34.81
C ASP A 520 -14.64 7.04 -35.57
N HIS A 521 -13.36 7.18 -35.20
CA HIS A 521 -12.46 8.12 -35.84
C HIS A 521 -11.97 7.64 -37.22
N ASN A 522 -12.01 6.32 -37.48
CA ASN A 522 -11.54 5.71 -38.72
C ASN A 522 -12.47 5.98 -39.92
N GLY A 523 -13.71 6.33 -39.64
CA GLY A 523 -14.69 6.62 -40.69
C GLY A 523 -14.20 7.74 -41.63
N HIS A 524 -13.65 7.34 -42.80
CA HIS A 524 -13.20 8.26 -43.82
C HIS A 524 -14.26 8.37 -44.90
N TYR A 525 -14.74 9.60 -45.17
CA TYR A 525 -15.55 9.87 -46.33
C TYR A 525 -14.65 10.36 -47.47
N PRO A 526 -14.56 9.62 -48.63
CA PRO A 526 -13.61 9.97 -49.66
C PRO A 526 -13.83 11.40 -50.20
N MET A 527 -12.78 12.21 -50.18
CA MET A 527 -12.87 13.61 -50.63
C MET A 527 -13.31 13.67 -52.10
N GLN A 528 -12.92 12.72 -52.93
CA GLN A 528 -13.27 12.67 -54.34
C GLN A 528 -14.79 12.53 -54.58
N TYR A 529 -15.57 12.08 -53.59
CA TYR A 529 -17.04 11.99 -53.68
C TYR A 529 -17.72 13.38 -53.57
N HIS A 530 -17.01 14.41 -53.13
CA HIS A 530 -17.48 15.79 -53.15
C HIS A 530 -17.31 16.45 -54.50
N LEU A 531 -16.58 15.82 -55.47
CA LEU A 531 -16.48 16.34 -56.81
C LEU A 531 -17.79 16.09 -57.59
N PRO A 532 -18.14 17.02 -58.52
CA PRO A 532 -19.29 16.79 -59.37
C PRO A 532 -19.23 15.46 -60.13
N GLU A 533 -20.36 14.78 -60.27
CA GLU A 533 -20.44 13.48 -60.98
C GLU A 533 -19.86 13.51 -62.43
N THR A 534 -19.81 14.68 -63.05
CA THR A 534 -19.19 14.86 -64.39
C THR A 534 -17.70 14.49 -64.42
N TYR A 535 -17.00 14.50 -63.32
CA TYR A 535 -15.61 14.03 -63.21
C TYR A 535 -15.49 12.49 -63.31
N GLY A 536 -16.53 11.76 -62.90
CA GLY A 536 -16.61 10.29 -62.98
C GLY A 536 -15.77 9.57 -61.91
N VAL A 537 -15.36 10.29 -60.86
CA VAL A 537 -14.56 9.75 -59.72
C VAL A 537 -15.43 9.40 -58.52
N GLY A 538 -16.70 9.85 -58.51
CA GLY A 538 -17.66 9.56 -57.44
C GLY A 538 -18.12 8.10 -57.38
N PRO A 539 -18.98 7.76 -56.41
CA PRO A 539 -19.43 6.38 -56.16
C PRO A 539 -20.18 5.74 -57.30
N HIS A 540 -20.77 6.54 -58.19
CA HIS A 540 -21.56 6.06 -59.33
C HIS A 540 -20.75 5.98 -60.66
N GLY A 541 -19.49 6.48 -60.65
CA GLY A 541 -18.65 6.51 -61.85
C GLY A 541 -19.24 7.38 -62.98
N LEU A 542 -18.80 7.10 -64.22
CA LEU A 542 -19.27 7.81 -65.40
C LEU A 542 -20.59 7.22 -65.92
N LYS A 543 -21.48 8.11 -66.42
CA LYS A 543 -22.72 7.68 -67.07
C LYS A 543 -22.41 6.94 -68.37
N GLU A 544 -23.10 5.83 -68.60
CA GLU A 544 -23.00 5.13 -69.86
C GLU A 544 -23.96 5.72 -70.98
N PRO A 545 -23.55 5.72 -72.23
CA PRO A 545 -22.26 5.28 -72.78
C PRO A 545 -21.17 6.38 -72.69
N SER A 546 -20.02 6.03 -72.11
CA SER A 546 -18.83 6.91 -72.11
C SER A 546 -17.71 6.31 -72.95
N SER A 547 -16.90 7.15 -73.63
CA SER A 547 -15.75 6.70 -74.35
C SER A 547 -14.66 6.07 -73.49
N LEU A 548 -13.87 5.15 -74.05
CA LEU A 548 -12.73 4.55 -73.37
C LEU A 548 -11.71 5.58 -72.91
N GLU A 549 -11.47 6.59 -73.69
CA GLU A 549 -10.59 7.73 -73.35
C GLU A 549 -11.10 8.48 -72.10
N ARG A 550 -12.41 8.73 -72.06
CA ARG A 550 -13.04 9.42 -70.93
C ARG A 550 -12.98 8.54 -69.63
N LYS A 551 -13.17 7.23 -69.77
CA LYS A 551 -12.99 6.29 -68.67
C LYS A 551 -11.54 6.26 -68.17
N ALA A 552 -10.57 6.28 -69.08
CA ALA A 552 -9.15 6.34 -68.71
C ALA A 552 -8.78 7.66 -68.03
N HIS A 553 -9.27 8.83 -68.46
CA HIS A 553 -9.08 10.08 -67.75
C HIS A 553 -9.67 10.09 -66.34
N ALA A 554 -10.88 9.54 -66.18
CA ALA A 554 -11.47 9.42 -64.84
C ALA A 554 -10.65 8.55 -63.88
N LYS A 555 -10.10 7.43 -64.40
CA LYS A 555 -9.18 6.55 -63.63
C LYS A 555 -7.88 7.26 -63.26
N GLN A 556 -7.29 8.00 -64.21
CA GLN A 556 -6.09 8.77 -63.92
C GLN A 556 -6.31 9.83 -62.86
N LEU A 557 -7.43 10.58 -62.92
CA LEU A 557 -7.80 11.54 -61.87
C LEU A 557 -8.03 10.84 -60.53
N LYS A 558 -8.73 9.71 -60.51
CA LYS A 558 -8.97 8.89 -59.31
C LYS A 558 -7.61 8.46 -58.72
N ALA A 559 -6.68 7.95 -59.51
CA ALA A 559 -5.37 7.54 -59.03
C ALA A 559 -4.55 8.71 -58.46
N TYR A 560 -4.65 9.89 -59.09
CA TYR A 560 -4.01 11.13 -58.57
C TYR A 560 -4.57 11.55 -57.21
N LEU A 561 -5.93 11.52 -57.07
CA LEU A 561 -6.60 11.86 -55.80
C LEU A 561 -6.35 10.81 -54.72
N LEU A 562 -6.09 9.58 -55.05
CA LEU A 562 -5.84 8.47 -54.14
C LEU A 562 -4.64 8.77 -53.22
N LEU A 563 -3.62 9.51 -53.67
CA LEU A 563 -2.52 9.94 -52.83
C LEU A 563 -3.00 10.78 -51.62
N PHE A 564 -3.89 11.72 -51.87
CA PHE A 564 -4.43 12.58 -50.81
C PHE A 564 -5.41 11.85 -49.93
N GLU A 565 -6.23 10.92 -50.50
CA GLU A 565 -7.11 10.05 -49.71
C GLU A 565 -6.31 9.21 -48.71
N HIS A 566 -5.22 8.60 -49.12
CA HIS A 566 -4.34 7.85 -48.25
C HIS A 566 -3.77 8.72 -47.13
N LEU A 567 -3.31 9.93 -47.45
CA LEU A 567 -2.77 10.84 -46.48
C LEU A 567 -3.81 11.17 -45.37
N LEU A 568 -5.03 11.51 -45.77
CA LEU A 568 -6.13 11.81 -44.85
C LEU A 568 -6.54 10.56 -44.04
N SER A 569 -6.65 9.41 -44.71
CA SER A 569 -7.00 8.15 -44.05
C SER A 569 -5.95 7.74 -43.03
N VAL A 570 -4.65 7.94 -43.31
CA VAL A 570 -3.58 7.66 -42.33
C VAL A 570 -3.76 8.47 -41.06
N PHE A 571 -4.04 9.77 -41.18
CA PHE A 571 -4.29 10.61 -40.00
C PHE A 571 -5.46 10.09 -39.15
N LEU A 572 -6.55 9.70 -39.80
CA LEU A 572 -7.72 9.17 -39.11
C LEU A 572 -7.45 7.81 -38.45
N LYS A 573 -6.71 6.92 -39.13
CA LYS A 573 -6.28 5.64 -38.57
C LYS A 573 -5.32 5.80 -37.40
N GLN A 574 -4.40 6.75 -37.46
CA GLN A 574 -3.55 7.09 -36.33
C GLN A 574 -4.36 7.60 -35.13
N LEU A 575 -5.37 8.42 -35.37
CA LEU A 575 -6.23 8.94 -34.34
C LEU A 575 -7.07 7.84 -33.67
N GLU A 576 -7.66 6.95 -34.46
CA GLU A 576 -8.40 5.78 -33.96
C GLU A 576 -7.54 4.86 -33.10
N ARG A 577 -6.27 4.69 -33.47
CA ARG A 577 -5.31 3.81 -32.78
C ARG A 577 -4.40 4.55 -31.81
N PHE A 578 -4.74 5.80 -31.45
CA PHE A 578 -3.95 6.61 -30.50
C PHE A 578 -3.85 5.92 -29.14
N LYS A 579 -4.91 5.29 -28.68
CA LYS A 579 -4.98 4.47 -27.47
C LYS A 579 -3.94 3.33 -27.46
N ASP A 580 -3.69 2.68 -28.61
CA ASP A 580 -2.70 1.59 -28.71
C ASP A 580 -1.26 2.12 -28.59
N ILE A 581 -1.00 3.33 -29.10
CA ILE A 581 0.31 3.97 -29.01
C ILE A 581 0.68 4.28 -27.56
N LEU A 582 -0.30 4.73 -26.76
CA LEU A 582 -0.12 5.03 -25.33
C LEU A 582 -0.26 3.78 -24.42
N SER A 583 -0.77 2.67 -24.95
CA SER A 583 -0.96 1.45 -24.19
C SER A 583 0.35 0.86 -23.69
N ILE A 584 0.35 0.32 -22.49
CA ILE A 584 1.45 -0.50 -21.95
C ILE A 584 1.26 -2.00 -22.23
N ASN A 585 0.33 -2.36 -23.13
CA ASN A 585 0.13 -3.75 -23.50
C ASN A 585 1.34 -4.30 -24.30
N PRO A 586 1.99 -5.38 -23.84
CA PRO A 586 3.20 -5.93 -24.47
C PRO A 586 2.93 -6.56 -25.84
N THR A 587 1.68 -6.85 -26.17
CA THR A 587 1.31 -7.49 -27.44
C THR A 587 1.25 -6.52 -28.62
N ILE A 588 1.44 -5.21 -28.42
CA ILE A 588 1.43 -4.20 -29.47
C ILE A 588 2.65 -4.40 -30.38
N SER A 589 2.40 -4.58 -31.66
CA SER A 589 3.45 -4.88 -32.65
C SER A 589 3.57 -3.83 -33.76
N LYS A 590 2.75 -2.76 -33.73
CA LYS A 590 2.75 -1.67 -34.69
C LYS A 590 2.52 -0.33 -34.00
N SER A 591 3.21 0.70 -34.47
CA SER A 591 3.04 2.08 -33.99
C SER A 591 2.61 3.04 -35.12
N TYR A 592 2.63 2.59 -36.39
CA TYR A 592 2.16 3.33 -37.52
C TYR A 592 1.00 2.59 -38.20
N PHE A 593 -0.18 3.18 -38.22
CA PHE A 593 -1.39 2.58 -38.70
C PHE A 593 -1.81 3.19 -40.04
N ALA A 594 -1.71 2.39 -41.08
CA ALA A 594 -2.16 2.71 -42.43
C ALA A 594 -2.82 1.47 -43.04
N GLY A 595 -3.51 1.62 -44.10
CA GLY A 595 -4.11 0.48 -44.81
C GLY A 595 -4.57 0.87 -46.20
N LEU A 596 -4.74 -0.12 -47.08
CA LEU A 596 -5.32 0.05 -48.39
C LEU A 596 -6.82 0.25 -48.23
N PHE A 597 -7.44 1.02 -49.13
CA PHE A 597 -8.89 1.16 -49.18
C PHE A 597 -9.51 -0.11 -49.76
N ALA A 598 -10.56 -0.59 -49.11
CA ALA A 598 -11.41 -1.61 -49.64
C ALA A 598 -12.34 -1.04 -50.75
N GLU A 599 -12.86 -1.93 -51.60
CA GLU A 599 -13.78 -1.52 -52.69
C GLU A 599 -15.10 -0.92 -52.15
N GLU A 600 -15.49 -1.27 -50.92
CA GLU A 600 -16.64 -0.75 -50.21
C GLU A 600 -16.42 0.69 -49.73
N GLU A 601 -15.17 1.01 -49.35
CA GLU A 601 -14.78 2.33 -48.87
C GLU A 601 -14.58 3.30 -50.03
N LEU A 602 -13.90 2.83 -51.06
CA LEU A 602 -13.60 3.65 -52.28
C LEU A 602 -13.83 2.87 -53.57
N LYS A 603 -14.96 3.08 -54.20
CA LYS A 603 -15.38 2.37 -55.43
C LYS A 603 -14.34 2.46 -56.56
N GLY A 604 -13.99 1.32 -57.15
CA GLY A 604 -13.03 1.22 -58.24
C GLY A 604 -11.59 1.39 -57.85
N VAL A 605 -11.26 1.30 -56.59
CA VAL A 605 -9.88 1.40 -56.10
C VAL A 605 -9.08 0.14 -56.35
N SER A 606 -9.71 -1.03 -56.29
CA SER A 606 -9.08 -2.32 -56.57
C SER A 606 -8.43 -2.42 -57.95
N GLU A 607 -8.93 -1.67 -58.96
CA GLU A 607 -8.36 -1.58 -60.29
C GLU A 607 -7.13 -0.65 -60.36
N LEU A 608 -6.85 0.11 -59.29
CA LEU A 608 -5.73 1.06 -59.25
C LEU A 608 -4.53 0.52 -58.47
N TYR A 609 -4.74 -0.46 -57.61
CA TYR A 609 -3.64 -1.05 -56.86
C TYR A 609 -2.91 -2.09 -57.70
N VAL A 610 -1.57 -2.09 -57.60
CA VAL A 610 -0.75 -3.23 -57.93
C VAL A 610 -1.00 -4.30 -56.89
N ALA A 611 -1.04 -5.60 -57.23
CA ALA A 611 -1.25 -6.67 -56.26
C ALA A 611 -0.10 -6.69 -55.23
N ILE A 612 -0.27 -5.95 -54.13
CA ILE A 612 0.57 -5.95 -52.98
C ILE A 612 -0.30 -6.50 -51.86
N ASP A 613 0.21 -7.47 -51.09
CA ASP A 613 -0.48 -7.94 -49.93
C ASP A 613 -0.41 -6.87 -48.82
N GLU A 614 -1.35 -6.92 -47.88
CA GLU A 614 -1.46 -5.87 -46.85
C GLU A 614 -0.26 -5.87 -45.90
N ASN A 615 0.35 -7.04 -45.63
CA ASN A 615 1.54 -7.14 -44.82
C ASN A 615 2.77 -6.51 -45.49
N ALA A 616 2.98 -6.82 -46.78
CA ALA A 616 4.06 -6.17 -47.55
C ALA A 616 3.87 -4.64 -47.66
N PHE A 617 2.63 -4.16 -47.66
CA PHE A 617 2.36 -2.71 -47.61
C PHE A 617 2.73 -2.11 -46.25
N HIS A 618 2.40 -2.81 -45.14
CA HIS A 618 2.80 -2.35 -43.82
C HIS A 618 4.30 -2.34 -43.61
N ASP A 619 5.02 -3.38 -44.04
CA ASP A 619 6.48 -3.48 -43.95
C ASP A 619 7.21 -2.35 -44.73
N LEU A 620 6.55 -1.81 -45.74
CA LEU A 620 7.02 -0.65 -46.50
C LEU A 620 6.86 0.66 -45.75
N LEU A 621 5.91 0.76 -44.82
CA LEU A 621 5.57 1.96 -44.07
C LEU A 621 6.24 2.01 -42.71
N GLU A 622 6.40 0.87 -42.08
CA GLU A 622 7.03 0.70 -40.80
C GLU A 622 7.74 -0.66 -40.75
N ASN A 623 9.07 -0.65 -40.82
CA ASN A 623 9.85 -1.85 -40.57
C ASN A 623 10.01 -2.09 -39.05
N ARG A 624 10.55 -3.26 -38.70
CA ARG A 624 10.69 -3.67 -37.28
C ARG A 624 11.49 -2.64 -36.45
N ASN A 625 12.60 -2.15 -36.97
CA ASN A 625 13.46 -1.19 -36.26
C ASN A 625 12.74 0.16 -36.03
N GLU A 626 12.03 0.64 -37.06
CA GLU A 626 11.23 1.89 -36.94
C GLU A 626 10.11 1.75 -35.91
N PHE A 627 9.52 0.56 -35.81
CA PHE A 627 8.55 0.25 -34.74
C PHE A 627 9.20 0.30 -33.36
N LEU A 628 10.33 -0.38 -33.17
CA LEU A 628 11.04 -0.45 -31.90
C LEU A 628 11.49 0.95 -31.43
N ASP A 629 12.11 1.73 -32.30
CA ASP A 629 12.50 3.11 -32.03
C ASP A 629 11.31 3.99 -31.59
N ARG A 630 10.22 3.92 -32.36
CA ARG A 630 9.04 4.74 -32.09
C ARG A 630 8.34 4.32 -30.82
N ARG A 631 8.21 2.99 -30.59
CA ARG A 631 7.61 2.43 -29.38
C ARG A 631 8.41 2.80 -28.15
N ASN A 632 9.75 2.67 -28.19
CA ASN A 632 10.64 3.12 -27.13
C ASN A 632 10.48 4.60 -26.81
N GLY A 633 10.38 5.46 -27.85
CA GLY A 633 10.18 6.90 -27.65
C GLY A 633 8.85 7.24 -26.98
N PHE A 634 7.75 6.55 -27.28
CA PHE A 634 6.47 6.73 -26.58
C PHE A 634 6.53 6.27 -25.13
N LEU A 635 7.15 5.13 -24.84
CA LEU A 635 7.32 4.65 -23.48
C LEU A 635 8.22 5.59 -22.65
N ASP A 636 9.26 6.17 -23.25
CA ASP A 636 10.09 7.21 -22.61
C ASP A 636 9.26 8.45 -22.26
N HIS A 637 8.32 8.84 -23.13
CA HIS A 637 7.40 9.94 -22.83
C HIS A 637 6.50 9.62 -21.63
N LEU A 638 6.02 8.37 -21.50
CA LEU A 638 5.22 7.93 -20.36
C LEU A 638 6.06 7.90 -19.06
N LEU A 639 7.29 7.41 -19.12
CA LEU A 639 8.23 7.40 -17.99
C LEU A 639 8.61 8.81 -17.52
N ALA A 640 8.81 9.74 -18.46
CA ALA A 640 9.18 11.12 -18.15
C ALA A 640 8.14 11.84 -17.26
N ARG A 641 6.86 11.43 -17.30
CA ARG A 641 5.82 11.96 -16.38
C ARG A 641 6.14 11.68 -14.91
N PHE A 642 6.88 10.61 -14.64
CA PHE A 642 7.31 10.18 -13.32
C PHE A 642 8.75 10.55 -13.01
N SER A 643 9.41 11.35 -13.88
CA SER A 643 10.83 11.70 -13.78
C SER A 643 11.77 10.49 -13.84
N GLU A 644 11.35 9.41 -14.49
CA GLU A 644 12.12 8.17 -14.65
C GLU A 644 12.67 8.03 -16.07
N SER A 645 13.80 7.31 -16.21
CA SER A 645 14.43 7.04 -17.50
C SER A 645 15.30 5.77 -17.46
N PHE A 646 15.41 5.11 -18.61
CA PHE A 646 16.22 3.90 -18.83
C PHE A 646 17.46 4.13 -19.69
N SER A 647 17.94 5.36 -19.84
CA SER A 647 19.01 5.72 -20.75
C SER A 647 20.36 5.02 -20.49
N ASP A 648 20.77 4.91 -19.22
CA ASP A 648 22.00 4.20 -18.84
C ASP A 648 21.85 2.69 -19.05
N TYR A 649 20.66 2.16 -18.87
CA TYR A 649 20.33 0.74 -18.98
C TYR A 649 20.31 0.25 -20.44
N ALA A 650 19.79 1.04 -21.36
CA ALA A 650 19.72 0.69 -22.78
C ALA A 650 21.12 0.34 -23.35
N LEU A 651 22.17 1.07 -22.95
CA LEU A 651 23.54 0.78 -23.38
C LEU A 651 24.06 -0.57 -22.86
N MET A 652 23.63 -0.95 -21.64
CA MET A 652 24.02 -2.22 -21.02
C MET A 652 23.35 -3.41 -21.71
N LEU A 653 22.09 -3.30 -22.06
CA LEU A 653 21.35 -4.32 -22.80
C LEU A 653 21.99 -4.59 -24.17
N TYR A 654 22.36 -3.56 -24.89
CA TYR A 654 23.06 -3.73 -26.15
C TYR A 654 24.37 -4.55 -26.05
N GLN A 655 25.11 -4.34 -24.96
CA GLN A 655 26.32 -5.12 -24.70
C GLN A 655 26.03 -6.57 -24.29
N ALA A 656 24.91 -6.81 -23.58
CA ALA A 656 24.52 -8.13 -23.12
C ALA A 656 23.95 -9.01 -24.24
N TYR A 657 23.07 -8.46 -25.08
CA TYR A 657 22.35 -9.25 -26.10
C TYR A 657 23.05 -9.33 -27.45
N GLY A 658 24.07 -8.48 -27.70
CA GLY A 658 24.92 -8.54 -28.89
C GLY A 658 24.22 -8.15 -30.20
N SER A 659 22.90 -7.80 -30.15
CA SER A 659 22.16 -7.23 -31.29
C SER A 659 21.30 -6.07 -30.80
N GLU A 660 21.18 -5.05 -31.61
CA GLU A 660 20.42 -3.83 -31.34
C GLU A 660 18.92 -4.16 -31.23
N GLU A 661 18.41 -4.97 -32.14
CA GLU A 661 16.99 -5.36 -32.18
C GLU A 661 16.53 -6.08 -30.89
N LYS A 662 17.28 -7.09 -30.44
CA LYS A 662 16.96 -7.80 -29.19
C LYS A 662 17.05 -6.88 -27.97
N ALA A 663 18.05 -6.03 -27.91
CA ALA A 663 18.20 -5.09 -26.81
C ALA A 663 17.04 -4.08 -26.74
N GLU A 664 16.55 -3.61 -27.87
CA GLU A 664 15.40 -2.71 -27.94
C GLU A 664 14.08 -3.41 -27.59
N GLU A 665 13.90 -4.66 -27.97
CA GLU A 665 12.73 -5.46 -27.57
C GLU A 665 12.67 -5.65 -26.05
N GLU A 666 13.79 -6.05 -25.43
CA GLU A 666 13.86 -6.17 -23.97
C GLU A 666 13.66 -4.82 -23.27
N LEU A 667 14.23 -3.76 -23.82
CA LEU A 667 14.04 -2.42 -23.26
C LEU A 667 12.57 -1.97 -23.29
N ILE A 668 11.83 -2.31 -24.35
CA ILE A 668 10.38 -2.06 -24.42
C ILE A 668 9.65 -2.82 -23.29
N PHE A 669 10.00 -4.09 -23.12
CA PHE A 669 9.38 -4.93 -22.11
C PHE A 669 9.68 -4.42 -20.69
N ASP A 670 10.93 -4.08 -20.39
CA ASP A 670 11.34 -3.52 -19.10
C ASP A 670 10.62 -2.22 -18.77
N LYS A 671 10.46 -1.32 -19.77
CA LYS A 671 9.73 -0.07 -19.62
C LYS A 671 8.23 -0.32 -19.33
N ILE A 672 7.64 -1.29 -20.02
CA ILE A 672 6.21 -1.67 -19.79
C ILE A 672 6.04 -2.21 -18.38
N ASN A 673 6.87 -3.17 -17.95
CA ASN A 673 6.82 -3.74 -16.62
C ASN A 673 7.04 -2.69 -15.52
N PHE A 674 7.99 -1.76 -15.76
CA PHE A 674 8.21 -0.64 -14.83
C PHE A 674 6.97 0.25 -14.72
N LEU A 675 6.37 0.64 -15.86
CA LEU A 675 5.17 1.47 -15.86
C LEU A 675 3.99 0.77 -15.19
N GLU A 676 3.76 -0.50 -15.47
CA GLU A 676 2.69 -1.29 -14.87
C GLU A 676 2.82 -1.38 -13.34
N LYS A 677 4.03 -1.57 -12.85
CA LYS A 677 4.32 -1.71 -11.41
C LYS A 677 4.57 -0.38 -10.69
N PHE A 678 4.62 0.74 -11.41
CA PHE A 678 5.06 2.02 -10.86
C PHE A 678 4.32 2.45 -9.58
N PRO A 679 2.97 2.36 -9.46
CA PRO A 679 2.27 2.73 -8.23
C PRO A 679 2.78 1.96 -7.01
N VAL A 680 2.98 0.65 -7.15
CA VAL A 680 3.42 -0.23 -6.06
C VAL A 680 4.88 0.02 -5.70
N ILE A 681 5.79 0.05 -6.70
CA ILE A 681 7.22 0.25 -6.44
C ILE A 681 7.55 1.67 -5.99
N SER A 682 6.68 2.64 -6.30
CA SER A 682 6.81 4.02 -5.82
C SER A 682 6.31 4.16 -4.39
N SER A 683 5.12 3.66 -4.08
CA SER A 683 4.51 3.75 -2.75
C SER A 683 5.29 2.96 -1.69
N ASN A 684 5.87 1.80 -2.06
CA ASN A 684 6.49 0.86 -1.14
C ASN A 684 8.02 0.96 -1.05
N ARG A 685 8.65 2.05 -1.48
CA ARG A 685 10.12 2.18 -1.55
C ARG A 685 10.85 1.77 -0.26
N ALA A 686 10.32 2.17 0.89
CA ALA A 686 10.92 1.89 2.19
C ALA A 686 10.29 0.69 2.90
N LYS A 687 9.21 0.11 2.36
CA LYS A 687 8.48 -0.98 2.99
C LYS A 687 9.35 -2.23 3.09
N ALA A 688 9.41 -2.81 4.29
CA ALA A 688 10.03 -4.10 4.54
C ALA A 688 9.04 -5.26 4.31
N PHE A 689 9.53 -6.48 4.25
CA PHE A 689 8.66 -7.65 4.26
C PHE A 689 8.09 -7.91 5.67
N ASN A 690 6.92 -8.56 5.74
CA ASN A 690 6.31 -8.91 7.01
C ASN A 690 6.90 -10.22 7.54
N TYR A 691 7.84 -10.12 8.47
CA TYR A 691 8.51 -11.28 9.05
C TYR A 691 7.69 -12.00 10.14
N LYS A 692 6.51 -11.46 10.50
CA LYS A 692 5.59 -12.04 11.49
C LYS A 692 4.44 -12.84 10.87
N ASP A 693 4.33 -12.87 9.57
CA ASP A 693 3.34 -13.69 8.88
C ASP A 693 3.89 -15.09 8.64
N GLU A 694 3.50 -16.04 9.51
CA GLU A 694 3.97 -17.44 9.45
C GLU A 694 3.69 -18.12 8.10
N THR A 695 2.62 -17.70 7.40
CA THR A 695 2.19 -18.30 6.14
C THR A 695 2.92 -17.73 4.93
N MET A 696 3.35 -16.47 5.03
CA MET A 696 3.95 -15.72 3.92
C MET A 696 5.47 -15.53 4.05
N VAL A 697 6.07 -15.99 5.15
CA VAL A 697 7.52 -15.97 5.30
C VAL A 697 8.20 -16.75 4.17
N CYS A 698 9.18 -16.13 3.53
CA CYS A 698 9.87 -16.66 2.33
C CYS A 698 8.98 -16.87 1.09
N HIS A 699 7.72 -16.41 1.12
CA HIS A 699 6.89 -16.44 -0.08
C HIS A 699 7.30 -15.30 -1.04
N PRO A 700 7.31 -15.52 -2.37
CA PRO A 700 7.70 -14.50 -3.35
C PRO A 700 6.91 -13.20 -3.28
N GLU A 701 5.66 -13.25 -2.83
CA GLU A 701 4.80 -12.06 -2.69
C GLU A 701 5.13 -11.22 -1.44
N ASN A 702 5.77 -11.80 -0.44
CA ASN A 702 6.17 -11.11 0.79
C ASN A 702 7.63 -10.68 0.72
N THR A 703 7.92 -9.73 -0.14
CA THR A 703 9.26 -9.18 -0.33
C THR A 703 9.33 -7.72 0.08
N ALA A 704 10.54 -7.25 0.37
CA ALA A 704 10.75 -5.82 0.63
C ALA A 704 10.52 -5.01 -0.66
N GLY A 705 9.87 -3.85 -0.54
CA GLY A 705 9.61 -2.95 -1.67
C GLY A 705 10.88 -2.55 -2.41
N LEU A 706 12.00 -2.40 -1.68
CA LEU A 706 13.32 -2.17 -2.29
C LEU A 706 13.75 -3.34 -3.18
N SER A 707 13.51 -4.59 -2.77
CA SER A 707 13.85 -5.77 -3.58
C SER A 707 13.07 -5.77 -4.89
N GLU A 708 11.76 -5.50 -4.83
CA GLU A 708 10.92 -5.41 -6.02
C GLU A 708 11.35 -4.28 -6.95
N ARG A 709 11.62 -3.09 -6.40
CA ARG A 709 12.09 -1.96 -7.19
C ARG A 709 13.44 -2.25 -7.87
N ILE A 710 14.39 -2.86 -7.15
CA ILE A 710 15.68 -3.28 -7.73
C ILE A 710 15.44 -4.25 -8.89
N ARG A 711 14.59 -5.25 -8.72
CA ARG A 711 14.28 -6.21 -9.78
C ARG A 711 13.73 -5.53 -11.03
N VAL A 712 12.74 -4.65 -10.86
CA VAL A 712 12.09 -3.95 -11.98
C VAL A 712 13.06 -3.01 -12.70
N VAL A 713 13.86 -2.23 -11.96
CA VAL A 713 14.82 -1.28 -12.55
C VAL A 713 16.01 -1.97 -13.23
N LEU A 714 16.37 -3.18 -12.77
CA LEU A 714 17.42 -3.99 -13.39
C LEU A 714 16.89 -4.93 -14.50
N GLY A 715 15.61 -4.87 -14.84
CA GLY A 715 15.00 -5.69 -15.88
C GLY A 715 14.92 -7.18 -15.52
N LEU A 716 14.81 -7.51 -14.23
CA LEU A 716 14.67 -8.88 -13.76
C LEU A 716 13.18 -9.28 -13.82
N ASN A 717 12.69 -9.57 -15.02
CA ASN A 717 11.27 -9.75 -15.33
C ASN A 717 10.81 -11.21 -15.33
N GLY A 718 11.68 -12.13 -14.97
CA GLY A 718 11.39 -13.56 -14.99
C GLY A 718 11.19 -14.11 -16.40
N ALA A 719 10.41 -15.16 -16.49
CA ALA A 719 10.12 -15.83 -17.76
C ALA A 719 9.30 -14.98 -18.75
N HIS A 720 8.76 -13.83 -18.33
CA HIS A 720 8.04 -12.92 -19.24
C HIS A 720 8.91 -12.41 -20.39
N SER A 721 10.20 -12.18 -20.18
CA SER A 721 11.14 -11.75 -21.23
C SER A 721 11.28 -12.76 -22.37
N PHE A 722 10.92 -14.00 -22.15
CA PHE A 722 11.03 -15.10 -23.10
C PHE A 722 9.71 -15.45 -23.81
N VAL A 723 8.67 -14.62 -23.62
CA VAL A 723 7.37 -14.82 -24.25
C VAL A 723 7.29 -14.01 -25.53
N ARG A 724 6.78 -14.65 -26.60
CA ARG A 724 6.50 -14.02 -27.89
C ARG A 724 5.02 -14.09 -28.18
N TYR A 725 4.47 -13.01 -28.75
CA TYR A 725 3.06 -12.89 -29.10
C TYR A 725 2.87 -12.79 -30.59
N GLU A 726 1.91 -13.54 -31.14
CA GLU A 726 1.47 -13.45 -32.52
C GLU A 726 -0.01 -13.05 -32.57
N VAL A 727 -0.34 -12.01 -33.32
CA VAL A 727 -1.71 -11.54 -33.53
C VAL A 727 -1.93 -11.32 -35.00
N THR A 728 -2.87 -12.02 -35.59
CA THR A 728 -3.17 -11.97 -37.02
C THR A 728 -4.68 -11.83 -37.24
N LYS A 729 -5.04 -11.24 -38.40
CA LYS A 729 -6.45 -11.15 -38.85
C LYS A 729 -6.75 -12.26 -39.80
N ASN A 730 -7.75 -13.06 -39.51
CA ASN A 730 -8.14 -14.19 -40.36
C ASN A 730 -8.98 -13.74 -41.59
N VAL A 731 -9.22 -14.67 -42.50
CA VAL A 731 -9.95 -14.41 -43.75
C VAL A 731 -11.41 -14.00 -43.54
N SER A 732 -11.99 -14.27 -42.38
CA SER A 732 -13.34 -13.85 -41.98
C SER A 732 -13.37 -12.45 -41.36
N GLY A 733 -12.23 -11.78 -41.26
CA GLY A 733 -12.10 -10.43 -40.70
C GLY A 733 -12.05 -10.38 -39.18
N LYS A 734 -11.97 -11.54 -38.52
CA LYS A 734 -11.77 -11.66 -37.06
C LYS A 734 -10.31 -11.85 -36.73
N TRP A 735 -9.99 -11.78 -35.44
CA TRP A 735 -8.63 -11.84 -34.95
C TRP A 735 -8.30 -13.19 -34.32
N ASP A 736 -7.13 -13.73 -34.67
CA ASP A 736 -6.54 -14.94 -34.13
C ASP A 736 -5.18 -14.63 -33.56
N GLY A 737 -4.81 -15.31 -32.47
CA GLY A 737 -3.51 -15.08 -31.83
C GLY A 737 -2.97 -16.32 -31.13
N ASN A 738 -1.70 -16.23 -30.77
CA ASN A 738 -1.02 -17.22 -29.96
C ASN A 738 0.11 -16.55 -29.16
N TRP A 739 0.58 -17.27 -28.14
CA TRP A 739 1.79 -16.93 -27.44
C TRP A 739 2.73 -18.13 -27.37
N THR A 740 4.04 -17.88 -27.32
CA THR A 740 5.07 -18.91 -27.27
C THR A 740 6.09 -18.56 -26.22
N LEU A 741 6.38 -19.48 -25.33
CA LEU A 741 7.53 -19.41 -24.41
C LEU A 741 8.74 -20.01 -25.13
N GLU A 742 9.84 -19.27 -25.22
CA GLU A 742 11.09 -19.65 -25.85
C GLU A 742 12.21 -19.77 -24.83
N ASP A 743 13.25 -20.57 -25.12
CA ASP A 743 14.48 -20.58 -24.33
C ASP A 743 15.41 -19.42 -24.71
N GLU A 744 16.56 -19.28 -24.05
CA GLU A 744 17.57 -18.25 -24.32
C GLU A 744 18.09 -18.25 -25.75
N LEU A 745 17.97 -19.37 -26.46
CA LEU A 745 18.38 -19.52 -27.87
C LEU A 745 17.25 -19.27 -28.86
N GLY A 746 16.05 -18.94 -28.37
CA GLY A 746 14.85 -18.75 -29.18
C GLY A 746 14.19 -20.06 -29.65
N LYS A 747 14.46 -21.18 -28.95
CA LYS A 747 13.78 -22.45 -29.25
C LYS A 747 12.44 -22.49 -28.49
N PRO A 748 11.32 -22.78 -29.17
CA PRO A 748 10.02 -22.85 -28.52
C PRO A 748 9.97 -23.97 -27.49
N LEU A 749 9.50 -23.66 -26.28
CA LEU A 749 9.30 -24.59 -25.17
C LEU A 749 7.83 -24.94 -24.99
N LEU A 750 6.94 -23.92 -25.03
CA LEU A 750 5.49 -24.07 -24.89
C LEU A 750 4.76 -23.13 -25.83
N HIS A 751 3.61 -23.55 -26.33
CA HIS A 751 2.65 -22.72 -27.06
C HIS A 751 1.35 -22.61 -26.30
N GLY A 752 0.77 -21.42 -26.23
CA GLY A 752 -0.58 -21.22 -25.73
C GLY A 752 -1.62 -21.94 -26.62
N ILE A 753 -2.71 -22.39 -26.00
CA ILE A 753 -3.79 -23.02 -26.73
C ILE A 753 -4.70 -21.97 -27.35
N GLY A 754 -4.97 -22.17 -28.62
CA GLY A 754 -5.61 -21.32 -29.60
C GLY A 754 -6.63 -20.27 -29.14
N PHE A 755 -6.24 -19.05 -29.25
CA PHE A 755 -7.14 -17.89 -29.18
C PHE A 755 -7.54 -17.51 -30.61
N GLY A 756 -8.82 -17.61 -30.93
CA GLY A 756 -9.26 -17.34 -32.29
C GLY A 756 -10.69 -16.89 -32.40
N ASP A 757 -11.03 -16.39 -33.61
CA ASP A 757 -12.37 -15.88 -33.95
C ASP A 757 -12.85 -14.71 -33.07
N VAL A 758 -11.92 -13.93 -32.47
CA VAL A 758 -12.27 -12.77 -31.66
C VAL A 758 -12.64 -11.59 -32.55
N SER A 759 -13.71 -10.88 -32.20
CA SER A 759 -14.24 -9.79 -33.04
C SER A 759 -13.43 -8.52 -32.98
N GLN A 760 -12.76 -8.28 -31.85
CA GLN A 760 -11.94 -7.09 -31.60
C GLN A 760 -10.50 -7.49 -31.32
N GLU A 761 -9.55 -6.78 -31.90
CA GLU A 761 -8.12 -6.98 -31.66
C GLU A 761 -7.73 -6.77 -30.20
N TYR A 762 -8.29 -5.75 -29.58
CA TYR A 762 -8.04 -5.41 -28.16
C TYR A 762 -8.42 -6.56 -27.22
N ASP A 763 -9.60 -7.16 -27.41
CA ASP A 763 -10.05 -8.27 -26.58
C ASP A 763 -9.11 -9.48 -26.70
N LEU A 764 -8.62 -9.77 -27.91
CA LEU A 764 -7.66 -10.84 -28.13
C LEU A 764 -6.32 -10.55 -27.41
N ARG A 765 -5.82 -9.32 -27.53
CA ARG A 765 -4.55 -8.94 -26.91
C ARG A 765 -4.58 -9.08 -25.39
N ASN A 766 -5.67 -8.71 -24.76
CA ASN A 766 -5.85 -8.89 -23.32
C ASN A 766 -5.98 -10.36 -22.94
N GLN A 767 -6.75 -11.15 -23.69
CA GLN A 767 -6.81 -12.61 -23.49
C GLN A 767 -5.44 -13.26 -23.57
N LEU A 768 -4.57 -12.85 -24.48
CA LEU A 768 -3.21 -13.36 -24.59
C LEU A 768 -2.34 -12.94 -23.39
N LYS A 769 -2.42 -11.67 -22.97
CA LYS A 769 -1.71 -11.17 -21.78
C LYS A 769 -2.09 -11.95 -20.52
N ASP A 770 -3.41 -12.10 -20.27
CA ASP A 770 -3.94 -12.80 -19.11
C ASP A 770 -3.55 -14.29 -19.12
N ALA A 771 -3.61 -14.92 -20.30
CA ALA A 771 -3.22 -16.34 -20.43
C ALA A 771 -1.74 -16.59 -20.17
N VAL A 772 -0.87 -15.67 -20.58
CA VAL A 772 0.57 -15.74 -20.26
C VAL A 772 0.79 -15.57 -18.76
N GLY A 773 0.15 -14.59 -18.12
CA GLY A 773 0.23 -14.42 -16.67
C GLY A 773 -0.12 -15.70 -15.93
N LEU A 774 -1.28 -16.30 -16.27
CA LEU A 774 -1.71 -17.57 -15.69
C LEU A 774 -0.73 -18.72 -15.98
N ALA A 775 -0.21 -18.83 -17.19
CA ALA A 775 0.71 -19.91 -17.56
C ALA A 775 2.03 -19.82 -16.77
N LEU A 776 2.59 -18.62 -16.62
CA LEU A 776 3.83 -18.42 -15.86
C LEU A 776 3.64 -18.66 -14.37
N GLU A 777 2.47 -18.30 -13.82
CA GLU A 777 2.10 -18.63 -12.45
C GLU A 777 2.04 -20.15 -12.24
N GLN A 778 1.38 -20.89 -13.12
CA GLN A 778 1.29 -22.35 -13.02
C GLN A 778 2.66 -23.05 -13.20
N LEU A 779 3.50 -22.53 -14.08
CA LEU A 779 4.87 -23.04 -14.26
C LEU A 779 5.71 -22.87 -12.99
N ALA A 780 5.56 -21.77 -12.28
CA ALA A 780 6.25 -21.52 -11.01
C ALA A 780 5.86 -22.54 -9.92
N LEU A 781 4.62 -23.04 -9.94
CA LEU A 781 4.12 -24.05 -9.01
C LEU A 781 4.59 -25.49 -9.31
N LYS A 782 5.08 -25.77 -10.52
CA LYS A 782 5.59 -27.08 -11.02
C LYS A 782 4.63 -28.27 -10.97
N THR A 783 3.49 -28.14 -10.34
CA THR A 783 2.52 -29.24 -10.13
C THR A 783 1.58 -29.45 -11.30
N HIS A 784 1.55 -28.52 -12.25
CA HIS A 784 0.58 -28.47 -13.35
C HIS A 784 1.18 -28.81 -14.72
N LEU A 785 2.49 -29.07 -14.80
CA LEU A 785 3.16 -29.49 -16.01
C LEU A 785 3.24 -31.02 -16.04
N SER A 786 2.60 -31.66 -17.02
CA SER A 786 2.47 -33.10 -17.09
C SER A 786 2.78 -33.66 -18.48
N VAL A 787 3.19 -34.94 -18.53
CA VAL A 787 3.33 -35.70 -19.78
C VAL A 787 2.08 -36.56 -19.97
N VAL A 788 1.42 -36.39 -21.10
CA VAL A 788 0.15 -37.06 -21.41
C VAL A 788 0.28 -37.84 -22.71
N ALA A 789 -0.25 -39.06 -22.78
CA ALA A 789 -0.28 -39.86 -24.02
C ALA A 789 -1.29 -39.27 -25.01
N ASP A 790 -0.85 -38.93 -26.22
CA ASP A 790 -1.67 -38.48 -27.33
C ASP A 790 -1.57 -39.49 -28.51
N GLY A 791 -2.42 -40.47 -28.48
CA GLY A 791 -2.41 -41.59 -29.44
C GLY A 791 -1.16 -42.48 -29.33
N PRO A 792 -0.30 -42.57 -30.37
CA PRO A 792 0.96 -43.32 -30.33
C PRO A 792 2.13 -42.48 -29.79
N GLU A 793 1.95 -41.18 -29.51
CA GLU A 793 2.95 -40.20 -29.16
C GLU A 793 2.63 -39.61 -27.77
N PHE A 794 3.50 -38.74 -27.24
CA PHE A 794 3.36 -38.08 -25.94
C PHE A 794 3.43 -36.58 -26.12
N ALA A 795 2.58 -35.86 -25.36
CA ALA A 795 2.55 -34.42 -25.29
C ALA A 795 2.95 -33.93 -23.90
N VAL A 796 3.67 -32.82 -23.84
CA VAL A 796 3.88 -32.08 -22.57
C VAL A 796 2.80 -31.01 -22.50
N GLN A 797 2.01 -31.00 -21.43
CA GLN A 797 0.85 -30.15 -21.26
C GLN A 797 0.90 -29.38 -19.94
N LEU A 798 0.49 -28.11 -19.99
CA LEU A 798 0.34 -27.24 -18.81
C LEU A 798 -1.16 -27.01 -18.59
N GLU A 799 -1.63 -27.32 -17.38
CA GLU A 799 -3.01 -27.17 -16.94
C GLU A 799 -3.12 -26.06 -15.88
N ASN A 800 -4.30 -25.45 -15.75
CA ASN A 800 -4.57 -24.55 -14.63
C ASN A 800 -4.98 -25.34 -13.37
N THR A 801 -5.25 -24.65 -12.27
CA THR A 801 -5.70 -25.24 -10.99
C THR A 801 -7.04 -25.99 -11.10
N ASP A 802 -7.86 -25.68 -12.11
CA ASP A 802 -9.16 -26.31 -12.38
C ASP A 802 -9.02 -27.53 -13.29
N GLY A 803 -7.82 -27.80 -13.83
CA GLY A 803 -7.52 -28.88 -14.74
C GLY A 803 -7.79 -28.57 -16.21
N ASP A 804 -7.96 -27.30 -16.57
CA ASP A 804 -8.10 -26.88 -17.95
C ASP A 804 -6.71 -26.74 -18.59
N LEU A 805 -6.58 -27.24 -19.81
CA LEU A 805 -5.37 -27.17 -20.59
C LEU A 805 -5.13 -25.74 -21.10
N ILE A 806 -3.98 -25.13 -20.72
CA ILE A 806 -3.63 -23.74 -21.08
C ILE A 806 -2.46 -23.62 -22.05
N ALA A 807 -1.54 -24.58 -22.07
CA ALA A 807 -0.45 -24.62 -23.03
C ALA A 807 0.03 -26.05 -23.32
N THR A 808 0.73 -26.24 -24.44
CA THR A 808 1.31 -27.53 -24.83
C THR A 808 2.67 -27.32 -25.47
N ALA A 809 3.52 -28.34 -25.43
CA ALA A 809 4.76 -28.34 -26.19
C ALA A 809 4.50 -28.22 -27.70
N PRO A 810 5.41 -27.60 -28.46
CA PRO A 810 5.24 -27.39 -29.91
C PRO A 810 5.24 -28.69 -30.72
N GLU A 811 5.82 -29.73 -30.21
CA GLU A 811 5.99 -31.03 -30.88
C GLU A 811 5.46 -32.18 -30.02
N LEU A 812 4.97 -33.25 -30.68
CA LEU A 812 4.66 -34.48 -30.01
C LEU A 812 5.92 -35.37 -29.98
N PHE A 813 6.12 -36.10 -28.92
CA PHE A 813 7.29 -36.94 -28.70
C PHE A 813 6.98 -38.42 -28.95
N PRO A 814 7.82 -39.14 -29.75
CA PRO A 814 7.59 -40.55 -30.05
C PRO A 814 7.78 -41.46 -28.81
N LEU A 815 8.54 -41.02 -27.84
CA LEU A 815 8.81 -41.76 -26.59
C LEU A 815 8.46 -40.88 -25.37
N GLU A 816 7.90 -41.53 -24.37
CA GLU A 816 7.60 -40.91 -23.08
C GLU A 816 8.84 -40.25 -22.44
N ALA A 817 9.97 -40.92 -22.49
CA ALA A 817 11.26 -40.42 -21.96
C ALA A 817 11.71 -39.11 -22.67
N ASP A 818 11.42 -38.93 -23.95
CA ASP A 818 11.75 -37.71 -24.67
C ASP A 818 10.84 -36.54 -24.22
N ALA A 819 9.56 -36.85 -23.97
CA ALA A 819 8.61 -35.90 -23.40
C ALA A 819 8.98 -35.50 -21.95
N ASP A 820 9.40 -36.48 -21.13
CA ASP A 820 9.90 -36.21 -19.76
C ASP A 820 11.16 -35.33 -19.81
N ASN A 821 12.11 -35.61 -20.69
CA ASN A 821 13.30 -34.77 -20.85
C ASN A 821 12.94 -33.34 -21.27
N HIS A 822 11.93 -33.17 -22.13
CA HIS A 822 11.46 -31.84 -22.53
C HIS A 822 10.77 -31.12 -21.34
N LYS A 823 9.94 -31.82 -20.58
CA LYS A 823 9.34 -31.32 -19.35
C LYS A 823 10.43 -30.88 -18.38
N ASP A 824 11.43 -31.74 -18.09
CA ASP A 824 12.54 -31.43 -17.20
C ASP A 824 13.33 -30.21 -17.70
N SER A 825 13.46 -30.02 -19.03
CA SER A 825 14.12 -28.86 -19.61
C SER A 825 13.34 -27.57 -19.37
N ILE A 826 11.99 -27.61 -19.42
CA ILE A 826 11.12 -26.46 -19.11
C ILE A 826 11.25 -26.10 -17.63
N GLU A 827 11.12 -27.10 -16.75
CA GLU A 827 11.25 -26.89 -15.30
C GLU A 827 12.63 -26.34 -14.92
N SER A 828 13.71 -26.89 -15.49
CA SER A 828 15.07 -26.40 -15.27
C SER A 828 15.27 -24.98 -15.80
N PHE A 829 14.68 -24.65 -16.96
CA PHE A 829 14.74 -23.30 -17.52
C PHE A 829 14.06 -22.27 -16.58
N ILE A 830 12.86 -22.58 -16.09
CA ILE A 830 12.14 -21.72 -15.14
C ILE A 830 12.93 -21.57 -13.83
N ASP A 831 13.48 -22.67 -13.31
CA ASP A 831 14.30 -22.64 -12.08
C ASP A 831 15.52 -21.75 -12.22
N ASN A 832 16.22 -21.87 -13.34
CA ASN A 832 17.40 -21.07 -13.61
C ASN A 832 17.09 -19.59 -13.69
N ILE A 833 15.97 -19.21 -14.32
CA ILE A 833 15.52 -17.82 -14.37
C ILE A 833 15.20 -17.32 -12.96
N VAL A 834 14.35 -18.05 -12.24
CA VAL A 834 13.95 -17.67 -10.87
C VAL A 834 15.17 -17.51 -9.97
N LEU A 835 16.12 -18.45 -10.03
CA LEU A 835 17.34 -18.41 -9.20
C LEU A 835 18.26 -17.24 -9.60
N SER A 836 18.40 -16.97 -10.90
CA SER A 836 19.27 -15.90 -11.39
C SER A 836 18.75 -14.48 -11.05
N GLU A 837 17.44 -14.33 -10.84
CA GLU A 837 16.77 -13.05 -10.60
C GLU A 837 16.43 -12.80 -9.13
N LYS A 838 16.80 -13.71 -8.22
CA LYS A 838 16.58 -13.52 -6.78
C LYS A 838 17.39 -12.34 -6.24
N VAL A 839 16.73 -11.45 -5.54
CA VAL A 839 17.29 -10.31 -4.84
C VAL A 839 16.83 -10.35 -3.39
N TYR A 840 17.73 -10.69 -2.48
CA TYR A 840 17.44 -10.70 -1.05
C TYR A 840 17.89 -9.39 -0.40
N VAL A 841 17.01 -8.78 0.37
CA VAL A 841 17.32 -7.61 1.21
C VAL A 841 17.30 -8.08 2.66
N VAL A 842 18.46 -8.31 3.24
CA VAL A 842 18.64 -8.78 4.61
C VAL A 842 18.80 -7.61 5.55
N GLU A 843 17.86 -7.45 6.47
CA GLU A 843 17.87 -6.40 7.47
C GLU A 843 18.67 -6.82 8.69
N HIS A 844 19.72 -6.11 9.01
CA HIS A 844 20.58 -6.46 10.14
C HIS A 844 19.87 -6.35 11.49
N ILE A 845 18.92 -5.45 11.63
CA ILE A 845 18.13 -5.29 12.86
C ILE A 845 17.37 -6.57 13.24
N LEU A 846 16.95 -7.36 12.24
CA LEU A 846 16.28 -8.64 12.48
C LEU A 846 17.23 -9.71 12.99
N LEU A 847 18.51 -9.68 12.57
CA LEU A 847 19.55 -10.66 12.95
C LEU A 847 20.06 -10.48 14.38
N ARG A 848 19.53 -9.54 15.14
CA ARG A 848 19.91 -9.34 16.53
C ARG A 848 19.54 -10.53 17.40
N PRO A 849 20.40 -10.98 18.33
CA PRO A 849 20.03 -11.99 19.30
C PRO A 849 18.90 -11.52 20.22
N ARG A 850 17.89 -12.38 20.44
CA ARG A 850 16.68 -12.04 21.21
C ARG A 850 16.60 -12.74 22.56
N ASN A 851 17.57 -13.62 22.88
CA ASN A 851 17.60 -14.39 24.11
C ASN A 851 18.22 -13.59 25.26
N ALA A 852 17.61 -13.67 26.45
CA ALA A 852 18.18 -13.08 27.63
C ALA A 852 19.42 -13.87 28.11
N PRO A 853 20.44 -13.22 28.68
CA PRO A 853 21.66 -13.89 29.16
C PRO A 853 21.43 -14.88 30.31
N SER A 854 20.24 -14.89 30.93
CA SER A 854 19.85 -15.84 31.99
C SER A 854 19.45 -17.24 31.51
N ILE A 855 19.31 -17.43 30.20
CA ILE A 855 19.01 -18.72 29.58
C ILE A 855 20.35 -19.41 29.32
N THR A 856 20.47 -20.70 29.66
CA THR A 856 21.65 -21.52 29.31
C THR A 856 21.69 -21.59 27.79
N ILE A 857 22.51 -20.71 27.18
CA ILE A 857 22.61 -20.57 25.73
C ILE A 857 23.48 -21.71 25.21
N PRO A 858 23.06 -22.42 24.13
CA PRO A 858 23.89 -23.40 23.44
C PRO A 858 25.22 -22.80 22.95
N GLU A 859 26.18 -23.63 22.63
CA GLU A 859 27.46 -23.19 22.07
C GLU A 859 27.24 -22.52 20.70
N GLY A 860 27.91 -21.40 20.46
CA GLY A 860 27.87 -20.62 19.20
C GLY A 860 27.87 -19.12 19.42
N ASP A 861 28.31 -18.37 18.42
CA ASP A 861 28.34 -16.92 18.44
C ASP A 861 27.14 -16.36 17.64
N PRO A 862 26.08 -15.83 18.28
CA PRO A 862 24.89 -15.31 17.63
C PRO A 862 25.05 -13.87 17.15
N PHE A 863 26.23 -13.27 17.29
CA PHE A 863 26.43 -11.86 16.98
C PHE A 863 26.98 -11.64 15.57
N LEU A 864 26.54 -10.55 14.95
CA LEU A 864 27.17 -10.06 13.74
C LEU A 864 28.59 -9.60 14.04
N PRO A 865 29.53 -9.77 13.09
CA PRO A 865 30.90 -9.32 13.25
C PRO A 865 30.95 -7.80 13.32
N ILE A 866 31.84 -7.29 14.18
CA ILE A 866 32.14 -5.86 14.29
C ILE A 866 33.60 -5.62 13.88
N CYS A 867 33.85 -4.44 13.27
CA CYS A 867 35.19 -4.00 12.98
C CYS A 867 35.60 -3.01 14.07
N ILE A 868 36.39 -3.48 15.05
CA ILE A 868 36.86 -2.64 16.16
C ILE A 868 38.37 -2.53 16.04
N ASP A 869 38.92 -1.31 16.10
CA ASP A 869 40.36 -1.07 16.18
C ASP A 869 40.88 -1.59 17.54
N LYS A 870 42.07 -2.22 17.51
CA LYS A 870 42.74 -2.77 18.70
C LYS A 870 42.97 -1.71 19.82
N ASP A 871 43.02 -0.44 19.46
CA ASP A 871 43.17 0.68 20.40
C ASP A 871 41.84 1.16 20.99
N CYS A 872 40.70 0.55 20.61
CA CYS A 872 39.37 0.81 21.15
C CYS A 872 38.89 2.28 21.11
N VAL A 873 39.43 3.10 20.23
CA VAL A 873 39.03 4.52 20.12
C VAL A 873 37.59 4.67 19.61
N LEU A 874 37.11 3.70 18.84
CA LEU A 874 35.76 3.66 18.29
C LEU A 874 34.89 2.52 18.87
N CYS A 875 35.40 1.73 19.81
CA CYS A 875 34.65 0.64 20.41
C CYS A 875 33.47 1.21 21.20
N GLY A 876 32.27 0.70 20.92
CA GLY A 876 31.04 1.16 21.52
C GLY A 876 30.23 2.13 20.65
N GLU A 877 30.82 2.68 19.59
CA GLU A 877 30.07 3.45 18.59
C GLU A 877 29.66 2.59 17.37
N GLU A 878 30.29 1.42 17.18
CA GLU A 878 29.95 0.54 16.08
C GLU A 878 28.83 -0.44 16.45
N ASP A 879 27.65 -0.09 15.95
CA ASP A 879 26.46 -0.94 15.99
C ASP A 879 26.28 -1.61 14.62
N PRO A 880 26.41 -2.95 14.53
CA PRO A 880 26.26 -3.67 13.26
C PRO A 880 24.79 -3.87 12.85
N TYR A 881 23.83 -3.51 13.70
CA TYR A 881 22.40 -3.78 13.50
C TYR A 881 21.61 -2.59 13.00
N SER A 882 21.88 -1.38 13.51
CA SER A 882 21.09 -0.19 13.24
C SER A 882 21.28 0.33 11.83
N PHE A 883 20.16 0.50 11.10
CA PHE A 883 20.12 1.12 9.77
C PHE A 883 21.06 0.51 8.74
N ARG A 884 21.24 -0.82 8.81
CA ARG A 884 22.10 -1.56 7.90
C ARG A 884 21.35 -2.68 7.22
N ILE A 885 21.62 -2.85 5.92
CA ILE A 885 21.06 -3.92 5.10
C ILE A 885 22.17 -4.57 4.27
N THR A 886 21.98 -5.83 3.94
CA THR A 886 22.80 -6.53 2.94
C THR A 886 21.91 -6.98 1.79
N VAL A 887 22.28 -6.61 0.57
CA VAL A 887 21.64 -7.10 -0.65
C VAL A 887 22.44 -8.27 -1.20
N VAL A 888 21.81 -9.44 -1.30
CA VAL A 888 22.42 -10.68 -1.80
C VAL A 888 21.85 -10.99 -3.17
N LEU A 889 22.74 -11.21 -4.15
CA LEU A 889 22.42 -11.42 -5.56
C LEU A 889 23.19 -12.62 -6.10
N ASN A 890 22.61 -13.32 -7.09
CA ASN A 890 23.34 -14.35 -7.84
C ASN A 890 24.43 -13.72 -8.71
N GLY A 891 25.68 -14.16 -8.56
CA GLY A 891 26.83 -13.64 -9.30
C GLY A 891 27.26 -14.48 -10.52
N GLU A 892 26.65 -15.66 -10.73
CA GLU A 892 27.11 -16.63 -11.74
C GLU A 892 26.14 -16.79 -12.91
N GLN A 893 24.85 -16.47 -12.74
CA GLN A 893 23.82 -16.69 -13.75
C GLN A 893 23.06 -15.41 -14.09
N GLY A 894 22.28 -15.47 -15.16
CA GLY A 894 21.41 -14.39 -15.61
C GLY A 894 22.18 -13.14 -16.03
N VAL A 895 21.62 -11.98 -15.71
CA VAL A 895 22.19 -10.69 -16.07
C VAL A 895 23.58 -10.40 -15.49
N ALA A 896 23.96 -11.11 -14.40
CA ALA A 896 25.34 -11.03 -13.87
C ALA A 896 26.38 -11.48 -14.90
N ASN A 897 26.02 -12.33 -15.86
CA ASN A 897 26.85 -12.73 -17.00
C ASN A 897 27.11 -11.57 -17.99
N GLY A 898 26.36 -10.47 -17.93
CA GLY A 898 26.56 -9.25 -18.68
C GLY A 898 27.88 -8.51 -18.39
N GLY A 899 28.70 -9.08 -17.52
CA GLY A 899 30.06 -8.61 -17.25
C GLY A 899 30.14 -7.48 -16.21
N ILE A 900 31.36 -6.96 -16.07
CA ILE A 900 31.69 -5.94 -15.06
C ILE A 900 30.89 -4.64 -15.22
N ALA A 901 30.48 -4.31 -16.43
CA ALA A 901 29.72 -3.08 -16.73
C ALA A 901 28.32 -3.16 -16.13
N PHE A 902 27.61 -4.28 -16.34
CA PHE A 902 26.28 -4.50 -15.76
C PHE A 902 26.36 -4.50 -14.22
N ARG A 903 27.31 -5.22 -13.63
CA ARG A 903 27.47 -5.27 -12.16
C ARG A 903 27.69 -3.88 -11.55
N ARG A 904 28.55 -3.05 -12.15
CA ARG A 904 28.74 -1.66 -11.70
C ARG A 904 27.48 -0.83 -11.83
N PHE A 905 26.74 -1.02 -12.89
CA PHE A 905 25.44 -0.38 -13.08
C PHE A 905 24.46 -0.83 -11.99
N ALA A 906 24.32 -2.13 -11.76
CA ALA A 906 23.44 -2.70 -10.74
C ALA A 906 23.81 -2.20 -9.33
N GLU A 907 25.09 -2.21 -8.96
CA GLU A 907 25.55 -1.68 -7.67
C GLU A 907 25.26 -0.19 -7.51
N LYS A 908 25.48 0.61 -8.56
CA LYS A 908 25.12 2.04 -8.56
C LYS A 908 23.61 2.21 -8.38
N THR A 909 22.82 1.47 -9.12
CA THR A 909 21.36 1.50 -9.04
C THR A 909 20.87 1.11 -7.64
N ILE A 910 21.34 -0.01 -7.10
CA ILE A 910 20.98 -0.45 -5.73
C ILE A 910 21.28 0.64 -4.70
N ARG A 911 22.45 1.28 -4.78
CA ARG A 911 22.81 2.38 -3.87
C ARG A 911 21.95 3.62 -4.03
N LEU A 912 21.53 3.95 -5.27
CA LEU A 912 20.66 5.09 -5.54
C LEU A 912 19.22 4.84 -5.08
N GLU A 913 18.74 3.59 -5.19
CA GLU A 913 17.39 3.22 -4.80
C GLU A 913 17.27 2.95 -3.28
N THR A 914 18.37 2.65 -2.60
CA THR A 914 18.37 2.45 -1.15
C THR A 914 18.07 3.76 -0.42
N PRO A 915 17.15 3.77 0.58
CA PRO A 915 16.90 4.94 1.42
C PRO A 915 18.19 5.51 2.00
N ALA A 916 18.36 6.84 1.96
CA ALA A 916 19.63 7.53 2.23
C ALA A 916 20.19 7.32 3.66
N HIS A 917 19.34 6.92 4.61
CA HIS A 917 19.73 6.66 6.00
C HIS A 917 20.25 5.22 6.22
N LEU A 918 20.14 4.33 5.19
CA LEU A 918 20.55 2.94 5.29
C LEU A 918 21.95 2.72 4.72
N GLY A 919 22.81 2.06 5.49
CA GLY A 919 24.08 1.51 5.03
C GLY A 919 23.85 0.22 4.26
N VAL A 920 24.18 0.18 2.97
CA VAL A 920 23.98 -1.00 2.13
C VAL A 920 25.30 -1.70 1.81
N LYS A 921 25.34 -3.01 2.09
CA LYS A 921 26.36 -3.93 1.59
C LYS A 921 25.77 -4.74 0.44
N ILE A 922 26.50 -4.90 -0.65
CA ILE A 922 26.07 -5.68 -1.82
C ILE A 922 26.98 -6.88 -1.98
N CYS A 923 26.39 -8.08 -2.01
CA CYS A 923 27.11 -9.34 -2.16
C CYS A 923 26.64 -10.06 -3.42
N TRP A 924 27.55 -10.33 -4.35
CA TRP A 924 27.36 -11.22 -5.49
C TRP A 924 27.89 -12.59 -5.11
N VAL A 925 27.02 -13.56 -4.90
CA VAL A 925 27.42 -14.87 -4.40
C VAL A 925 27.31 -15.94 -5.49
N SER A 926 27.99 -17.08 -5.32
CA SER A 926 27.82 -18.23 -6.20
C SER A 926 26.43 -18.84 -6.01
N GLU A 927 25.98 -19.62 -6.96
CA GLU A 927 24.72 -20.36 -6.89
C GLU A 927 24.65 -21.25 -5.64
N GLU A 928 25.72 -21.99 -5.36
CA GLU A 928 25.82 -22.87 -4.19
C GLU A 928 25.68 -22.08 -2.87
N GLN A 929 26.37 -20.94 -2.75
CA GLN A 929 26.26 -20.06 -1.59
C GLN A 929 24.87 -19.43 -1.46
N LEU A 930 24.21 -19.10 -2.58
CA LEU A 930 22.86 -18.56 -2.56
C LEU A 930 21.84 -19.57 -2.06
N GLN A 931 21.92 -20.81 -2.51
CA GLN A 931 21.01 -21.89 -2.07
C GLN A 931 21.20 -22.22 -0.58
N GLU A 932 22.46 -22.30 -0.11
CA GLU A 932 22.76 -22.50 1.32
C GLU A 932 22.21 -21.34 2.15
N PHE A 933 22.49 -20.11 1.74
CA PHE A 933 21.98 -18.91 2.41
C PHE A 933 20.44 -18.89 2.45
N GLU A 934 19.77 -19.16 1.35
CA GLU A 934 18.32 -19.19 1.26
C GLU A 934 17.70 -20.20 2.23
N THR A 935 18.27 -21.38 2.29
CA THR A 935 17.81 -22.44 3.21
C THR A 935 17.94 -21.98 4.66
N ASP A 936 19.09 -21.51 5.07
CA ASP A 936 19.34 -21.10 6.46
C ASP A 936 18.53 -19.85 6.85
N TYR A 937 18.38 -18.93 5.91
CA TYR A 937 17.59 -17.71 6.12
C TYR A 937 16.11 -18.01 6.30
N CYS A 938 15.54 -18.87 5.45
CA CYS A 938 14.14 -19.25 5.55
C CYS A 938 13.84 -20.14 6.77
N ASP A 939 14.74 -21.04 7.14
CA ASP A 939 14.61 -21.84 8.35
C ASP A 939 14.58 -20.98 9.61
N TRP A 940 15.45 -19.97 9.67
CA TRP A 940 15.48 -19.02 10.78
C TRP A 940 14.26 -18.09 10.79
N LEU A 941 13.86 -17.55 9.65
CA LEU A 941 12.68 -16.68 9.55
C LEU A 941 11.40 -17.42 9.94
N SER A 942 11.25 -18.68 9.53
CA SER A 942 10.08 -19.50 9.89
C SER A 942 9.96 -19.73 11.40
N GLU A 943 11.09 -19.82 12.11
CA GLU A 943 11.07 -19.87 13.58
C GLU A 943 10.77 -18.50 14.20
N LEU A 944 11.36 -17.43 13.65
CA LEU A 944 11.17 -16.06 14.11
C LEU A 944 9.73 -15.56 13.95
N ALA A 945 9.02 -16.05 12.93
CA ALA A 945 7.65 -15.67 12.62
C ALA A 945 6.65 -16.17 13.66
N LYS A 946 6.93 -17.29 14.31
CA LYS A 946 6.01 -17.91 15.28
C LYS A 946 5.61 -16.93 16.38
N VAL A 947 4.38 -17.03 16.84
CA VAL A 947 3.87 -16.25 17.98
C VAL A 947 4.70 -16.52 19.24
N GLU A 948 5.04 -17.78 19.49
CA GLU A 948 5.90 -18.23 20.59
C GLU A 948 7.06 -19.07 20.00
N PRO A 949 8.16 -18.43 19.56
CA PRO A 949 9.30 -19.15 19.01
C PRO A 949 10.01 -19.95 20.11
N ASP A 950 10.48 -21.17 19.76
CA ASP A 950 11.36 -21.91 20.66
C ASP A 950 12.70 -21.16 20.77
N LYS A 951 13.03 -20.73 21.98
CA LYS A 951 14.20 -19.87 22.22
C LYS A 951 15.53 -20.55 21.91
N ILE A 952 15.59 -21.88 22.05
CA ILE A 952 16.80 -22.65 21.77
C ILE A 952 16.93 -22.87 20.26
N ASP A 953 15.87 -23.33 19.60
CA ASP A 953 15.85 -23.56 18.15
C ASP A 953 16.08 -22.24 17.38
N LEU A 954 15.48 -21.13 17.82
CA LEU A 954 15.71 -19.80 17.24
C LEU A 954 17.19 -19.38 17.37
N HIS A 955 17.81 -19.67 18.52
CA HIS A 955 19.23 -19.36 18.73
C HIS A 955 20.13 -20.19 17.82
N ASP A 956 19.91 -21.50 17.77
CA ASP A 956 20.73 -22.41 16.95
C ASP A 956 20.65 -22.08 15.47
N LYS A 957 19.45 -21.78 14.99
CA LYS A 957 19.22 -21.32 13.60
C LYS A 957 19.85 -19.95 13.33
N LEU A 958 19.80 -19.02 14.30
CA LEU A 958 20.49 -17.73 14.17
C LEU A 958 22.01 -17.93 14.08
N VAL A 959 22.61 -18.74 14.94
CA VAL A 959 24.05 -19.02 14.90
C VAL A 959 24.44 -19.58 13.55
N LYS A 960 23.69 -20.57 13.04
CA LYS A 960 23.94 -21.17 11.72
C LYS A 960 23.86 -20.11 10.61
N LEU A 961 22.81 -19.29 10.59
CA LEU A 961 22.66 -18.21 9.62
C LEU A 961 23.80 -17.19 9.70
N ILE A 962 24.22 -16.81 10.90
CA ILE A 962 25.35 -15.87 11.08
C ILE A 962 26.66 -16.46 10.56
N GLU A 963 26.90 -17.76 10.74
CA GLU A 963 28.06 -18.46 10.17
C GLU A 963 28.01 -18.42 8.64
N THR A 964 26.88 -18.77 8.05
CA THR A 964 26.65 -18.68 6.59
C THR A 964 26.85 -17.25 6.12
N PHE A 965 26.27 -16.27 6.81
CA PHE A 965 26.37 -14.85 6.46
C PHE A 965 27.81 -14.30 6.53
N LYS A 966 28.61 -14.75 7.52
CA LYS A 966 30.05 -14.44 7.64
C LYS A 966 30.85 -15.03 6.45
N ASN A 967 30.42 -16.17 5.93
CA ASN A 967 31.07 -16.89 4.84
C ASN A 967 30.62 -16.44 3.46
N LEU A 968 29.53 -15.65 3.34
CA LEU A 968 29.11 -15.07 2.06
C LEU A 968 30.22 -14.17 1.51
N LYS A 969 30.86 -14.62 0.44
CA LYS A 969 31.94 -13.90 -0.21
C LYS A 969 31.51 -13.48 -1.61
N SER A 970 31.64 -12.20 -1.89
CA SER A 970 31.39 -11.74 -3.25
C SER A 970 32.33 -12.44 -4.22
N VAL A 971 31.80 -13.11 -5.25
CA VAL A 971 32.59 -13.74 -6.32
C VAL A 971 33.29 -12.69 -7.20
N TYR A 972 32.92 -11.41 -7.04
CA TYR A 972 33.47 -10.28 -7.79
C TYR A 972 33.96 -9.15 -6.86
N PRO A 973 34.97 -9.37 -6.04
CA PRO A 973 35.55 -8.30 -5.22
C PRO A 973 36.17 -7.22 -6.12
N GLN A 974 35.98 -5.94 -5.78
CA GLN A 974 36.56 -4.82 -6.57
C GLN A 974 38.08 -4.84 -6.53
N ALA A 975 38.68 -5.23 -5.42
CA ALA A 975 40.10 -5.48 -5.26
C ALA A 975 40.33 -6.38 -4.04
N THR A 976 41.47 -7.08 -4.03
CA THR A 976 41.93 -7.84 -2.87
C THR A 976 43.30 -7.32 -2.46
N LEU A 977 43.49 -7.05 -1.15
CA LEU A 977 44.78 -6.79 -0.58
C LEU A 977 45.36 -8.13 -0.10
N HIS A 978 46.57 -8.43 -0.55
CA HIS A 978 47.34 -9.60 -0.10
C HIS A 978 48.41 -9.14 0.87
N ASP A 979 48.61 -9.87 1.94
CA ASP A 979 49.85 -9.80 2.67
C ASP A 979 50.88 -10.67 1.94
N CYS A 980 51.99 -10.07 1.53
CA CYS A 980 53.04 -10.75 0.74
C CYS A 980 53.83 -11.75 1.56
N GLU A 981 53.69 -11.79 2.88
CA GLU A 981 54.41 -12.69 3.82
C GLU A 981 53.63 -13.95 4.17
N ASP A 982 52.29 -13.95 4.06
CA ASP A 982 51.47 -15.13 4.35
C ASP A 982 51.14 -15.90 3.07
N GLY A 983 51.67 -17.08 2.96
CA GLY A 983 51.43 -18.01 1.84
C GLY A 983 50.05 -18.68 1.85
N ASP A 984 49.18 -18.38 2.81
CA ASP A 984 47.83 -18.90 2.91
C ASP A 984 46.78 -17.90 2.37
N ASP A 985 46.08 -18.32 1.33
CA ASP A 985 45.03 -17.55 0.64
C ASP A 985 43.78 -17.27 1.50
N GLU A 986 43.76 -17.72 2.76
CA GLU A 986 42.55 -17.64 3.60
C GLU A 986 42.28 -16.26 4.18
N ASN A 987 43.23 -15.34 4.23
CA ASN A 987 43.08 -14.03 4.87
C ASN A 987 43.12 -12.84 3.90
N ARG A 988 42.57 -12.97 2.71
CA ARG A 988 42.48 -11.85 1.76
C ARG A 988 41.50 -10.78 2.23
N VAL A 989 41.99 -9.57 2.49
CA VAL A 989 41.09 -8.40 2.67
C VAL A 989 40.48 -8.03 1.32
N ARG A 990 39.19 -8.22 1.16
CA ARG A 990 38.45 -7.85 -0.03
C ARG A 990 37.95 -6.41 0.11
N LEU A 991 38.42 -5.51 -0.73
CA LEU A 991 37.94 -4.13 -0.74
C LEU A 991 36.52 -4.08 -1.26
N ASN A 992 35.68 -3.29 -0.64
CA ASN A 992 34.22 -3.20 -0.79
C ASN A 992 33.39 -4.30 -0.12
N SER A 993 34.00 -5.20 0.62
CA SER A 993 33.26 -6.09 1.52
C SER A 993 33.10 -5.50 2.93
N THR A 994 33.85 -4.44 3.23
CA THR A 994 33.74 -3.71 4.49
C THR A 994 32.72 -2.59 4.37
N ILE A 995 31.80 -2.54 5.31
CA ILE A 995 30.91 -1.39 5.53
C ILE A 995 31.80 -0.31 6.14
N ILE A 996 32.05 0.77 5.45
CA ILE A 996 32.71 1.98 6.00
C ILE A 996 31.63 2.84 6.62
#